data_0e781e74ecb2db15b9edc96653599eda
#
_entry.id   0e781e74ecb2db15b9edc96653599eda
#
_cell.length_a   1.000
_cell.length_b   1.000
_cell.length_c   1.000
_cell.angle_alpha   90.00
_cell.angle_beta   90.00
_cell.angle_gamma   90.00
#
_symmetry.space_group_name_H-M   'P 1'
#
loop_
_entity.id
_entity.type
_entity.pdbx_description
1 polymer ?
#
loop_
_entity_poly.entity_id
_entity_poly.type
_entity_poly.pdbx_seq_one_letter_code
_entity_poly.pdbx_strand_id
1 'polypeptide(L)'
;MEFSARERLIALIGVLFLFDGAFLLDIPVVREVLGAVVLAVIPGMLILSIFRPGKITLLEYVLLAVGVSLAVLMIGGLLYNNLLLYLGILKPFSGRLLLDCYNVMILALAAVWYLTNKGTSFYLPDPSIKAADAVLLLPALVFLPLSAFAMHLINTTGNNTLLIGLFFAILVYIGALCICHARASPWIMPAALLIMSVTLILPLALRSNYIIGTDTHFEYFTFISTLNNGYWSIIGSAQLDSCLSISILPVFFQIFTGISPMMLFKVIFALIFAISPLIIYSIAKQYLNEIYAFLAAAFFMIQPQFMTATSNSRTVLALLFFMLTVMLLLKEEGMNPLRKKALIVLFIAAAIFSHYTTSFIFFGILVFAWVGTGILSLKYPVRPAPSVDILVIFLALMYVWYALVTVVPSQMFVGFVEKTAENLDQFLMPETRGQDVQRLFGAHLPDKGLPYIIQFVLSWASIGLIAIGTLAMILDRKKTVLPGKEKAEYLKKKFSGLFFVLVITVTGLLGLMIIVPYLSDGYDLARVLPICNTILSVMFVVGGIAIAETLRFVIRYPGERRKREYLTSLPAGQSQLMKMSLAVILLVLLPYFLSATGVLHTLSGDNRDVVFHADGPQYDMKYIHDTEARGAAWLKQRMEPDVRVFADGFGVSRLMSLGTIPHSSLASFVQYGWVSRESYIYLRYKNVVDGNLIDFDGKYRDLDEFAQIFRHKDKVYSNGGSSIWTE
;
A
#
# COMPACT_ATOMS: atom_id res chain seq x y z
N MET A 1 14.58 12.31 -29.63
CA MET A 1 15.71 11.43 -30.00
C MET A 1 15.17 10.06 -30.39
N GLU A 2 15.65 9.52 -31.52
CA GLU A 2 15.28 8.19 -32.02
C GLU A 2 16.39 7.19 -31.66
N PHE A 3 16.03 6.07 -31.06
CA PHE A 3 16.97 5.03 -30.70
C PHE A 3 16.62 3.74 -31.43
N SER A 4 17.58 3.20 -32.18
CA SER A 4 17.48 1.88 -32.82
C SER A 4 17.44 0.75 -31.78
N ALA A 5 16.93 -0.42 -32.16
CA ALA A 5 16.97 -1.60 -31.30
C ALA A 5 18.39 -1.98 -30.86
N ARG A 6 19.41 -1.74 -31.73
CA ARG A 6 20.82 -2.01 -31.42
C ARG A 6 21.35 -1.07 -30.34
N GLU A 7 21.06 0.23 -30.41
CA GLU A 7 21.51 1.21 -29.41
C GLU A 7 20.88 0.92 -28.05
N ARG A 8 19.59 0.58 -28.02
CA ARG A 8 18.90 0.18 -26.79
C ARG A 8 19.49 -1.11 -26.17
N LEU A 9 19.88 -2.10 -27.00
CA LEU A 9 20.54 -3.30 -26.51
C LEU A 9 21.91 -2.97 -25.92
N ILE A 10 22.69 -2.12 -26.59
CA ILE A 10 24.01 -1.67 -26.10
C ILE A 10 23.83 -0.93 -24.76
N ALA A 11 22.86 -0.04 -24.66
CA ALA A 11 22.55 0.66 -23.42
C ALA A 11 22.16 -0.30 -22.29
N LEU A 12 21.32 -1.30 -22.55
CA LEU A 12 20.95 -2.33 -21.59
C LEU A 12 22.16 -3.12 -21.08
N ILE A 13 22.98 -3.60 -22.01
CA ILE A 13 24.22 -4.33 -21.67
C ILE A 13 25.16 -3.42 -20.85
N GLY A 14 25.27 -2.14 -21.21
CA GLY A 14 26.07 -1.17 -20.46
C GLY A 14 25.55 -0.99 -19.02
N VAL A 15 24.25 -0.90 -18.83
CA VAL A 15 23.63 -0.81 -17.48
C VAL A 15 23.90 -2.08 -16.66
N LEU A 16 23.77 -3.27 -17.27
CA LEU A 16 24.05 -4.53 -16.57
C LEU A 16 25.53 -4.62 -16.20
N PHE A 17 26.43 -4.26 -17.10
CA PHE A 17 27.89 -4.27 -16.83
C PHE A 17 28.26 -3.30 -15.70
N LEU A 18 27.67 -2.09 -15.69
CA LEU A 18 27.87 -1.12 -14.62
C LEU A 18 27.31 -1.64 -13.28
N PHE A 19 26.16 -2.30 -13.33
CA PHE A 19 25.58 -2.92 -12.13
C PHE A 19 26.45 -4.08 -11.62
N ASP A 20 26.89 -4.98 -12.49
CA ASP A 20 27.76 -6.11 -12.11
C ASP A 20 29.09 -5.61 -11.52
N GLY A 21 29.68 -4.56 -12.11
CA GLY A 21 30.85 -3.89 -11.56
C GLY A 21 30.59 -3.30 -10.17
N ALA A 22 29.48 -2.60 -10.00
CA ALA A 22 29.10 -2.02 -8.72
C ALA A 22 28.78 -3.09 -7.65
N PHE A 23 28.18 -4.20 -8.06
CA PHE A 23 27.90 -5.36 -7.20
C PHE A 23 29.20 -6.06 -6.74
N LEU A 24 30.11 -6.34 -7.67
CA LEU A 24 31.35 -7.06 -7.39
C LEU A 24 32.36 -6.25 -6.59
N LEU A 25 32.40 -4.93 -6.82
CA LEU A 25 33.28 -3.99 -6.11
C LEU A 25 32.65 -3.39 -4.87
N ASP A 26 31.38 -3.74 -4.59
CA ASP A 26 30.57 -3.23 -3.47
C ASP A 26 30.57 -1.70 -3.37
N ILE A 27 30.35 -1.01 -4.51
CA ILE A 27 30.36 0.46 -4.58
C ILE A 27 29.11 1.03 -3.93
N PRO A 28 29.21 1.69 -2.77
CA PRO A 28 28.06 2.25 -2.06
C PRO A 28 27.25 3.22 -2.94
N VAL A 29 25.97 3.39 -2.68
CA VAL A 29 25.01 4.22 -3.42
C VAL A 29 24.80 3.75 -4.87
N VAL A 30 25.87 3.50 -5.64
CA VAL A 30 25.77 3.06 -7.04
C VAL A 30 25.14 1.66 -7.11
N ARG A 31 25.61 0.72 -6.30
CA ARG A 31 25.06 -0.63 -6.19
C ARG A 31 23.62 -0.59 -5.70
N GLU A 32 23.31 0.24 -4.70
CA GLU A 32 21.98 0.39 -4.12
C GLU A 32 20.97 0.88 -5.16
N VAL A 33 21.28 1.97 -5.85
CA VAL A 33 20.38 2.58 -6.85
C VAL A 33 20.25 1.70 -8.09
N LEU A 34 21.38 1.26 -8.66
CA LEU A 34 21.35 0.41 -9.86
C LEU A 34 20.68 -0.94 -9.57
N GLY A 35 20.96 -1.57 -8.43
CA GLY A 35 20.34 -2.83 -8.03
C GLY A 35 18.81 -2.70 -7.92
N ALA A 36 18.33 -1.62 -7.29
CA ALA A 36 16.91 -1.35 -7.19
C ALA A 36 16.25 -1.16 -8.57
N VAL A 37 16.86 -0.39 -9.47
CA VAL A 37 16.36 -0.15 -10.83
C VAL A 37 16.41 -1.41 -11.68
N VAL A 38 17.53 -2.14 -11.64
CA VAL A 38 17.74 -3.39 -12.40
C VAL A 38 16.66 -4.41 -12.03
N LEU A 39 16.37 -4.58 -10.73
CA LEU A 39 15.33 -5.51 -10.26
C LEU A 39 13.91 -5.01 -10.55
N ALA A 40 13.61 -3.76 -10.20
CA ALA A 40 12.23 -3.26 -10.25
C ALA A 40 11.74 -2.93 -11.66
N VAL A 41 12.61 -2.71 -12.64
CA VAL A 41 12.19 -2.15 -13.93
C VAL A 41 12.60 -3.02 -15.12
N ILE A 42 13.84 -3.51 -15.17
CA ILE A 42 14.40 -4.14 -16.39
C ILE A 42 13.65 -5.40 -16.83
N PRO A 43 13.35 -6.38 -15.95
CA PRO A 43 12.63 -7.59 -16.36
C PRO A 43 11.28 -7.27 -17.00
N GLY A 44 10.52 -6.40 -16.38
CA GLY A 44 9.19 -6.01 -16.86
C GLY A 44 9.24 -5.20 -18.15
N MET A 45 10.22 -4.30 -18.31
CA MET A 45 10.42 -3.57 -19.57
C MET A 45 10.70 -4.52 -20.74
N LEU A 46 11.58 -5.50 -20.55
CA LEU A 46 11.90 -6.49 -21.58
C LEU A 46 10.68 -7.34 -21.93
N ILE A 47 10.01 -7.88 -20.90
CA ILE A 47 8.83 -8.72 -21.10
C ILE A 47 7.70 -7.94 -21.79
N LEU A 48 7.37 -6.73 -21.35
CA LEU A 48 6.33 -5.91 -22.00
C LEU A 48 6.71 -5.55 -23.44
N SER A 49 7.97 -5.28 -23.72
CA SER A 49 8.44 -4.97 -25.07
C SER A 49 8.39 -6.18 -26.00
N ILE A 50 8.66 -7.40 -25.48
CA ILE A 50 8.46 -8.66 -26.20
C ILE A 50 6.98 -8.90 -26.44
N PHE A 51 6.20 -8.71 -25.39
CA PHE A 51 4.77 -9.00 -25.35
C PHE A 51 3.93 -8.03 -26.18
N ARG A 52 4.40 -6.78 -26.38
CA ARG A 52 3.74 -5.73 -27.18
C ARG A 52 2.23 -5.63 -26.86
N PRO A 53 1.85 -5.25 -25.65
CA PRO A 53 0.46 -5.31 -25.19
C PRO A 53 -0.51 -4.44 -26.03
N GLY A 54 0.01 -3.48 -26.80
CA GLY A 54 -0.76 -2.57 -27.65
C GLY A 54 -0.53 -1.10 -27.29
N LYS A 55 -1.54 -0.26 -27.53
CA LYS A 55 -1.45 1.20 -27.26
C LYS A 55 -1.63 1.47 -25.76
N ILE A 56 -0.51 1.78 -25.09
CA ILE A 56 -0.47 2.21 -23.68
C ILE A 56 0.34 3.50 -23.58
N THR A 57 0.02 4.34 -22.62
CA THR A 57 0.79 5.57 -22.33
C THR A 57 2.13 5.21 -21.70
N LEU A 58 3.11 6.13 -21.74
CA LEU A 58 4.39 5.94 -21.08
C LEU A 58 4.24 5.66 -19.57
N LEU A 59 3.32 6.39 -18.90
CA LEU A 59 3.03 6.16 -17.49
C LEU A 59 2.51 4.75 -17.25
N GLU A 60 1.50 4.30 -18.01
CA GLU A 60 0.99 2.92 -17.90
C GLU A 60 2.08 1.88 -18.18
N TYR A 61 2.95 2.14 -19.16
CA TYR A 61 4.07 1.26 -19.48
C TYR A 61 5.02 1.09 -18.28
N VAL A 62 5.42 2.21 -17.64
CA VAL A 62 6.30 2.17 -16.46
C VAL A 62 5.63 1.44 -15.29
N LEU A 63 4.36 1.75 -14.99
CA LEU A 63 3.61 1.10 -13.92
C LEU A 63 3.48 -0.42 -14.13
N LEU A 64 3.16 -0.82 -15.36
CA LEU A 64 3.08 -2.24 -15.73
C LEU A 64 4.46 -2.90 -15.69
N ALA A 65 5.53 -2.20 -16.11
CA ALA A 65 6.90 -2.74 -16.08
C ALA A 65 7.34 -3.06 -14.65
N VAL A 66 7.09 -2.14 -13.70
CA VAL A 66 7.36 -2.38 -12.28
C VAL A 66 6.54 -3.57 -11.78
N GLY A 67 5.22 -3.60 -12.03
CA GLY A 67 4.38 -4.71 -11.61
C GLY A 67 4.81 -6.07 -12.18
N VAL A 68 5.16 -6.13 -13.47
CA VAL A 68 5.66 -7.35 -14.11
C VAL A 68 7.01 -7.77 -13.53
N SER A 69 7.94 -6.82 -13.29
CA SER A 69 9.23 -7.13 -12.65
C SER A 69 9.05 -7.77 -11.28
N LEU A 70 8.24 -7.17 -10.42
CA LEU A 70 7.97 -7.68 -9.07
C LEU A 70 7.30 -9.06 -9.11
N ALA A 71 6.33 -9.26 -10.00
CA ALA A 71 5.67 -10.56 -10.18
C ALA A 71 6.66 -11.64 -10.64
N VAL A 72 7.53 -11.30 -11.61
CA VAL A 72 8.55 -12.23 -12.12
C VAL A 72 9.60 -12.57 -11.06
N LEU A 73 10.02 -11.60 -10.25
CA LEU A 73 10.96 -11.86 -9.14
C LEU A 73 10.36 -12.81 -8.09
N MET A 74 9.08 -12.67 -7.75
CA MET A 74 8.42 -13.57 -6.80
C MET A 74 8.20 -14.96 -7.38
N ILE A 75 7.56 -15.06 -8.54
CA ILE A 75 7.21 -16.34 -9.18
C ILE A 75 8.47 -17.05 -9.69
N GLY A 76 9.32 -16.32 -10.40
CA GLY A 76 10.59 -16.83 -10.90
C GLY A 76 11.53 -17.21 -9.76
N GLY A 77 11.56 -16.43 -8.67
CA GLY A 77 12.32 -16.73 -7.46
C GLY A 77 11.87 -18.02 -6.77
N LEU A 78 10.56 -18.27 -6.72
CA LEU A 78 10.02 -19.54 -6.21
C LEU A 78 10.44 -20.72 -7.07
N LEU A 79 10.31 -20.58 -8.40
CA LEU A 79 10.72 -21.64 -9.34
C LEU A 79 12.23 -21.88 -9.27
N TYR A 80 13.04 -20.83 -9.23
CA TYR A 80 14.49 -20.86 -9.06
C TYR A 80 14.89 -21.58 -7.77
N ASN A 81 14.30 -21.21 -6.65
CA ASN A 81 14.53 -21.83 -5.34
C ASN A 81 14.30 -23.36 -5.40
N ASN A 82 13.12 -23.75 -5.88
CA ASN A 82 12.73 -25.16 -5.89
C ASN A 82 13.54 -25.99 -6.88
N LEU A 83 13.87 -25.42 -8.06
CA LEU A 83 14.71 -26.08 -9.05
C LEU A 83 16.12 -26.35 -8.51
N LEU A 84 16.75 -25.34 -7.87
CA LEU A 84 18.11 -25.49 -7.38
C LEU A 84 18.18 -26.43 -6.15
N LEU A 85 17.19 -26.38 -5.28
CA LEU A 85 17.06 -27.37 -4.18
C LEU A 85 16.91 -28.80 -4.72
N TYR A 86 16.09 -28.99 -5.76
CA TYR A 86 15.94 -30.28 -6.44
C TYR A 86 17.25 -30.76 -7.07
N LEU A 87 18.09 -29.85 -7.57
CA LEU A 87 19.41 -30.15 -8.09
C LEU A 87 20.49 -30.34 -7.00
N GLY A 88 20.12 -30.31 -5.71
CA GLY A 88 21.00 -30.52 -4.57
C GLY A 88 21.78 -29.28 -4.12
N ILE A 89 21.45 -28.09 -4.61
CA ILE A 89 22.07 -26.82 -4.18
C ILE A 89 21.36 -26.33 -2.92
N LEU A 90 22.01 -26.44 -1.76
CA LEU A 90 21.41 -26.17 -0.45
C LEU A 90 21.14 -24.70 -0.17
N LYS A 91 21.84 -23.77 -0.86
CA LYS A 91 21.69 -22.31 -0.66
C LYS A 91 21.48 -21.60 -2.00
N PRO A 92 20.31 -21.74 -2.62
CA PRO A 92 19.99 -21.08 -3.89
C PRO A 92 20.23 -19.57 -3.86
N PHE A 93 19.85 -18.89 -2.77
CA PHE A 93 20.00 -17.44 -2.61
C PHE A 93 21.41 -17.02 -2.16
N SER A 94 22.46 -17.69 -2.64
CA SER A 94 23.83 -17.19 -2.50
C SER A 94 24.09 -16.04 -3.48
N GLY A 95 24.73 -14.96 -3.02
CA GLY A 95 24.83 -13.72 -3.79
C GLY A 95 25.40 -13.87 -5.21
N ARG A 96 26.51 -14.61 -5.36
CA ARG A 96 27.14 -14.83 -6.67
C ARG A 96 26.29 -15.67 -7.61
N LEU A 97 25.78 -16.80 -7.12
CA LEU A 97 24.97 -17.71 -7.94
C LEU A 97 23.67 -17.02 -8.38
N LEU A 98 23.04 -16.25 -7.48
CA LEU A 98 21.84 -15.50 -7.80
C LEU A 98 22.08 -14.44 -8.88
N LEU A 99 23.22 -13.70 -8.81
CA LEU A 99 23.62 -12.73 -9.81
C LEU A 99 23.82 -13.38 -11.17
N ASP A 100 24.59 -14.48 -11.22
CA ASP A 100 24.92 -15.18 -12.48
C ASP A 100 23.64 -15.72 -13.15
N CYS A 101 22.72 -16.34 -12.38
CA CYS A 101 21.44 -16.82 -12.90
C CYS A 101 20.51 -15.69 -13.34
N TYR A 102 20.49 -14.58 -12.60
CA TYR A 102 19.73 -13.39 -12.97
C TYR A 102 20.25 -12.81 -14.30
N ASN A 103 21.56 -12.66 -14.47
CA ASN A 103 22.17 -12.17 -15.69
C ASN A 103 21.86 -13.08 -16.89
N VAL A 104 21.92 -14.41 -16.71
CA VAL A 104 21.52 -15.38 -17.77
C VAL A 104 20.05 -15.14 -18.15
N MET A 105 19.15 -14.99 -17.19
CA MET A 105 17.73 -14.70 -17.43
C MET A 105 17.56 -13.38 -18.21
N ILE A 106 18.20 -12.30 -17.78
CA ILE A 106 18.08 -10.99 -18.44
C ILE A 106 18.68 -11.01 -19.83
N LEU A 107 19.85 -11.64 -20.05
CA LEU A 107 20.46 -11.76 -21.36
C LEU A 107 19.60 -12.61 -22.31
N ALA A 108 18.97 -13.70 -21.83
CA ALA A 108 18.03 -14.48 -22.61
C ALA A 108 16.79 -13.65 -23.00
N LEU A 109 16.21 -12.90 -22.07
CA LEU A 109 15.12 -11.98 -22.35
C LEU A 109 15.53 -10.88 -23.33
N ALA A 110 16.73 -10.31 -23.19
CA ALA A 110 17.28 -9.30 -24.08
C ALA A 110 17.51 -9.84 -25.51
N ALA A 111 17.96 -11.08 -25.63
CA ALA A 111 18.13 -11.74 -26.95
C ALA A 111 16.76 -11.93 -27.63
N VAL A 112 15.74 -12.47 -26.92
CA VAL A 112 14.39 -12.61 -27.47
C VAL A 112 13.81 -11.23 -27.81
N TRP A 113 14.00 -10.25 -26.92
CA TRP A 113 13.56 -8.87 -27.16
C TRP A 113 14.20 -8.29 -28.43
N TYR A 114 15.52 -8.45 -28.61
CA TYR A 114 16.22 -7.95 -29.78
C TYR A 114 15.70 -8.59 -31.07
N LEU A 115 15.56 -9.93 -31.09
CA LEU A 115 15.06 -10.66 -32.25
C LEU A 115 13.63 -10.22 -32.62
N THR A 116 12.80 -9.98 -31.67
CA THR A 116 11.40 -9.55 -31.89
C THR A 116 11.26 -8.07 -32.25
N ASN A 117 12.23 -7.20 -31.85
CA ASN A 117 12.15 -5.75 -32.03
C ASN A 117 13.22 -5.17 -32.96
N LYS A 118 13.94 -6.01 -33.73
CA LYS A 118 15.09 -5.62 -34.56
C LYS A 118 14.82 -4.48 -35.55
N GLY A 119 13.60 -4.32 -36.04
CA GLY A 119 13.22 -3.25 -36.99
C GLY A 119 12.45 -2.08 -36.36
N THR A 120 12.40 -1.97 -35.02
CA THR A 120 11.62 -0.91 -34.35
C THR A 120 12.52 0.18 -33.80
N SER A 121 12.14 1.42 -34.04
CA SER A 121 12.72 2.60 -33.39
C SER A 121 11.87 3.03 -32.20
N PHE A 122 12.50 3.57 -31.19
CA PHE A 122 11.83 4.15 -30.02
C PHE A 122 12.10 5.66 -30.01
N TYR A 123 11.03 6.41 -29.99
CA TYR A 123 11.10 7.88 -29.87
C TYR A 123 10.92 8.28 -28.41
N LEU A 124 11.98 8.81 -27.79
CA LEU A 124 11.82 9.56 -26.56
C LEU A 124 11.17 10.90 -26.93
N PRO A 125 10.01 11.24 -26.36
CA PRO A 125 9.46 12.57 -26.53
C PRO A 125 10.51 13.58 -26.08
N ASP A 126 10.66 14.65 -26.83
CA ASP A 126 11.58 15.73 -26.47
C ASP A 126 11.04 16.36 -25.17
N PRO A 127 11.77 16.34 -24.07
CA PRO A 127 11.33 16.97 -22.84
C PRO A 127 11.54 18.49 -22.98
N SER A 128 10.68 19.16 -23.76
CA SER A 128 10.66 20.60 -23.76
C SER A 128 10.18 21.05 -22.37
N ILE A 129 11.13 21.19 -21.44
CA ILE A 129 10.86 21.69 -20.09
C ILE A 129 10.58 23.20 -20.22
N LYS A 130 9.34 23.57 -19.99
CA LYS A 130 8.95 24.98 -19.92
C LYS A 130 9.43 25.57 -18.59
N ALA A 131 9.70 26.86 -18.55
CA ALA A 131 10.01 27.56 -17.30
C ALA A 131 8.94 27.32 -16.22
N ALA A 132 7.66 27.26 -16.62
CA ALA A 132 6.55 26.93 -15.72
C ALA A 132 6.67 25.53 -15.11
N ASP A 133 7.18 24.55 -15.86
CA ASP A 133 7.37 23.18 -15.37
C ASP A 133 8.45 23.13 -14.28
N ALA A 134 9.56 23.86 -14.47
CA ALA A 134 10.63 23.95 -13.48
C ALA A 134 10.13 24.61 -12.18
N VAL A 135 9.37 25.71 -12.29
CA VAL A 135 8.79 26.41 -11.14
C VAL A 135 7.84 25.50 -10.35
N LEU A 136 7.07 24.65 -11.04
CA LEU A 136 6.15 23.73 -10.38
C LEU A 136 6.84 22.51 -9.80
N LEU A 137 7.90 21.98 -10.43
CA LEU A 137 8.55 20.74 -9.97
C LEU A 137 9.59 20.97 -8.86
N LEU A 138 10.30 22.12 -8.89
CA LEU A 138 11.39 22.40 -7.96
C LEU A 138 10.95 22.34 -6.48
N PRO A 139 9.80 22.91 -6.04
CA PRO A 139 9.33 22.77 -4.66
C PRO A 139 9.11 21.31 -4.27
N ALA A 140 8.51 20.50 -5.16
CA ALA A 140 8.28 19.10 -4.90
C ALA A 140 9.59 18.33 -4.68
N LEU A 141 10.62 18.58 -5.50
CA LEU A 141 11.93 17.93 -5.33
C LEU A 141 12.59 18.25 -3.99
N VAL A 142 12.35 19.44 -3.44
CA VAL A 142 12.87 19.83 -2.10
C VAL A 142 12.14 19.07 -0.98
N PHE A 143 10.90 18.63 -1.17
CA PHE A 143 10.15 17.92 -0.13
C PHE A 143 10.81 16.60 0.29
N LEU A 144 11.46 15.87 -0.63
CA LEU A 144 12.11 14.59 -0.33
C LEU A 144 13.24 14.73 0.71
N PRO A 145 14.30 15.52 0.46
CA PRO A 145 15.36 15.69 1.43
C PRO A 145 14.85 16.37 2.71
N LEU A 146 13.87 17.26 2.60
CA LEU A 146 13.26 17.92 3.74
C LEU A 146 12.52 16.94 4.66
N SER A 147 11.81 15.95 4.08
CA SER A 147 11.15 14.88 4.82
C SER A 147 12.17 14.03 5.59
N ALA A 148 13.25 13.60 4.94
CA ALA A 148 14.30 12.82 5.58
C ALA A 148 14.99 13.58 6.70
N PHE A 149 15.30 14.87 6.49
CA PHE A 149 15.91 15.72 7.48
C PHE A 149 14.97 16.02 8.66
N ALA A 150 13.68 16.25 8.40
CA ALA A 150 12.68 16.42 9.45
C ALA A 150 12.58 15.16 10.34
N MET A 151 12.63 13.97 9.76
CA MET A 151 12.64 12.73 10.54
C MET A 151 13.93 12.55 11.35
N HIS A 152 15.07 12.96 10.80
CA HIS A 152 16.32 12.99 11.55
C HIS A 152 16.20 13.90 12.79
N LEU A 153 15.64 15.10 12.64
CA LEU A 153 15.43 16.03 13.77
C LEU A 153 14.48 15.42 14.83
N ILE A 154 13.37 14.81 14.42
CA ILE A 154 12.45 14.16 15.36
C ILE A 154 13.14 13.01 16.12
N ASN A 155 13.91 12.19 15.42
CA ASN A 155 14.61 11.06 16.03
C ASN A 155 15.72 11.47 17.00
N THR A 156 16.37 12.62 16.78
CA THR A 156 17.52 13.09 17.59
C THR A 156 17.12 14.08 18.67
N THR A 157 16.19 14.98 18.39
CA THR A 157 15.84 16.09 19.28
C THR A 157 14.38 16.12 19.73
N GLY A 158 13.52 15.25 19.16
CA GLY A 158 12.07 15.31 19.38
C GLY A 158 11.37 16.48 18.68
N ASN A 159 12.08 17.31 17.91
CA ASN A 159 11.51 18.50 17.27
C ASN A 159 10.77 18.14 15.97
N ASN A 160 9.44 18.34 15.97
CA ASN A 160 8.55 18.05 14.86
C ASN A 160 8.18 19.27 13.98
N THR A 161 8.66 20.48 14.33
CA THR A 161 8.26 21.73 13.67
C THR A 161 8.52 21.70 12.16
N LEU A 162 9.66 21.13 11.73
CA LEU A 162 10.01 21.05 10.32
C LEU A 162 9.06 20.13 9.55
N LEU A 163 8.65 19.00 10.15
CA LEU A 163 7.70 18.07 9.52
C LEU A 163 6.30 18.68 9.39
N ILE A 164 5.84 19.40 10.41
CA ILE A 164 4.60 20.17 10.38
C ILE A 164 4.65 21.20 9.27
N GLY A 165 5.73 21.99 9.18
CA GLY A 165 5.95 22.97 8.12
C GLY A 165 5.96 22.35 6.72
N LEU A 166 6.58 21.17 6.56
CA LEU A 166 6.57 20.41 5.31
C LEU A 166 5.14 20.02 4.89
N PHE A 167 4.31 19.54 5.81
CA PHE A 167 2.96 19.17 5.48
C PHE A 167 2.08 20.37 5.10
N PHE A 168 2.28 21.52 5.74
CA PHE A 168 1.66 22.76 5.26
C PHE A 168 2.17 23.18 3.88
N ALA A 169 3.46 23.01 3.59
CA ALA A 169 4.02 23.31 2.28
C ALA A 169 3.41 22.39 1.19
N ILE A 170 3.21 21.10 1.47
CA ILE A 170 2.54 20.16 0.55
C ILE A 170 1.08 20.59 0.31
N LEU A 171 0.37 21.00 1.36
CA LEU A 171 -1.01 21.49 1.26
C LEU A 171 -1.10 22.71 0.32
N VAL A 172 -0.23 23.71 0.53
CA VAL A 172 -0.13 24.89 -0.33
C VAL A 172 0.24 24.49 -1.76
N TYR A 173 1.14 23.54 -1.93
CA TYR A 173 1.58 23.03 -3.22
C TYR A 173 0.45 22.35 -4.00
N ILE A 174 -0.39 21.53 -3.36
CA ILE A 174 -1.59 20.96 -3.99
C ILE A 174 -2.51 22.07 -4.51
N GLY A 175 -2.74 23.13 -3.71
CA GLY A 175 -3.51 24.31 -4.14
C GLY A 175 -2.88 25.02 -5.34
N ALA A 176 -1.56 25.23 -5.31
CA ALA A 176 -0.82 25.87 -6.41
C ALA A 176 -0.91 25.06 -7.72
N LEU A 177 -0.77 23.72 -7.65
CA LEU A 177 -0.96 22.84 -8.81
C LEU A 177 -2.38 22.99 -9.39
N CYS A 178 -3.40 23.06 -8.52
CA CYS A 178 -4.79 23.26 -8.98
C CYS A 178 -5.00 24.62 -9.68
N ILE A 179 -4.32 25.68 -9.24
CA ILE A 179 -4.41 27.00 -9.86
C ILE A 179 -3.61 27.05 -11.18
N CYS A 180 -2.43 26.47 -11.19
CA CYS A 180 -1.48 26.57 -12.30
C CYS A 180 -1.60 25.46 -13.34
N HIS A 181 -2.51 24.49 -13.17
CA HIS A 181 -2.62 23.28 -14.01
C HIS A 181 -2.65 23.55 -15.52
N ALA A 182 -3.31 24.65 -15.94
CA ALA A 182 -3.43 24.98 -17.36
C ALA A 182 -2.10 25.37 -18.03
N ARG A 183 -1.08 25.74 -17.24
CA ARG A 183 0.26 26.12 -17.71
C ARG A 183 1.26 24.99 -17.65
N ALA A 184 0.95 23.93 -16.88
CA ALA A 184 1.82 22.78 -16.66
C ALA A 184 1.82 21.84 -17.88
N SER A 185 2.97 21.26 -18.18
CA SER A 185 3.06 20.15 -19.12
C SER A 185 2.37 18.89 -18.56
N PRO A 186 1.83 17.99 -19.43
CA PRO A 186 1.06 16.80 -18.95
C PRO A 186 1.82 15.84 -18.03
N TRP A 187 3.14 15.87 -18.04
CA TRP A 187 3.99 15.01 -17.19
C TRP A 187 4.19 15.55 -15.77
N ILE A 188 3.90 16.84 -15.52
CA ILE A 188 4.09 17.48 -14.20
C ILE A 188 3.18 16.87 -13.14
N MET A 189 1.90 16.62 -13.45
CA MET A 189 0.96 16.05 -12.48
C MET A 189 1.39 14.67 -11.97
N PRO A 190 1.72 13.68 -12.83
CA PRO A 190 2.22 12.40 -12.35
C PRO A 190 3.59 12.51 -11.66
N ALA A 191 4.50 13.39 -12.08
CA ALA A 191 5.78 13.58 -11.41
C ALA A 191 5.59 14.16 -10.00
N ALA A 192 4.77 15.20 -9.86
CA ALA A 192 4.43 15.77 -8.55
C ALA A 192 3.76 14.75 -7.63
N LEU A 193 2.82 13.94 -8.14
CA LEU A 193 2.19 12.86 -7.38
C LEU A 193 3.22 11.85 -6.86
N LEU A 194 4.16 11.41 -7.69
CA LEU A 194 5.19 10.46 -7.28
C LEU A 194 6.05 11.03 -6.16
N ILE A 195 6.55 12.26 -6.33
CA ILE A 195 7.41 12.91 -5.35
C ILE A 195 6.68 13.10 -4.02
N MET A 196 5.44 13.64 -4.06
CA MET A 196 4.61 13.78 -2.86
C MET A 196 4.30 12.43 -2.20
N SER A 197 4.03 11.38 -2.99
CA SER A 197 3.79 10.02 -2.49
C SER A 197 4.98 9.50 -1.69
N VAL A 198 6.18 9.60 -2.24
CA VAL A 198 7.41 9.21 -1.53
C VAL A 198 7.59 10.06 -0.28
N THR A 199 7.40 11.39 -0.39
CA THR A 199 7.53 12.33 0.74
C THR A 199 6.60 11.98 1.91
N LEU A 200 5.36 11.57 1.63
CA LEU A 200 4.35 11.28 2.66
C LEU A 200 4.51 9.88 3.29
N ILE A 201 5.06 8.91 2.55
CA ILE A 201 5.21 7.55 3.07
C ILE A 201 6.52 7.34 3.85
N LEU A 202 7.56 8.13 3.54
CA LEU A 202 8.88 8.03 4.18
C LEU A 202 8.90 8.35 5.69
N PRO A 203 8.12 9.30 6.24
CA PRO A 203 8.18 9.65 7.66
C PRO A 203 8.05 8.45 8.58
N LEU A 204 7.06 7.60 8.39
CA LEU A 204 6.91 6.39 9.20
C LEU A 204 8.06 5.40 8.99
N ALA A 205 8.51 5.21 7.73
CA ALA A 205 9.65 4.35 7.43
C ALA A 205 10.94 4.80 8.13
N LEU A 206 11.15 6.10 8.29
CA LEU A 206 12.36 6.69 8.86
C LEU A 206 12.25 7.03 10.36
N ARG A 207 11.11 6.78 11.02
CA ARG A 207 10.83 7.19 12.40
C ARG A 207 11.67 6.49 13.46
N SER A 208 12.37 5.44 13.17
CA SER A 208 13.26 4.70 14.08
C SER A 208 14.37 4.04 13.27
N ASN A 209 15.45 3.64 13.91
CA ASN A 209 16.44 2.76 13.30
C ASN A 209 15.90 1.35 13.06
N TYR A 210 14.81 0.97 13.71
CA TYR A 210 14.21 -0.35 13.72
C TYR A 210 12.84 -0.37 13.01
N ILE A 211 12.26 -1.56 12.88
CA ILE A 211 10.92 -1.78 12.32
C ILE A 211 9.87 -1.09 13.20
N ILE A 212 8.93 -0.39 12.58
CA ILE A 212 7.76 0.18 13.24
C ILE A 212 6.50 -0.51 12.74
N GLY A 213 5.68 -0.97 13.68
CA GLY A 213 4.43 -1.67 13.40
C GLY A 213 4.20 -2.79 14.39
N THR A 214 3.23 -3.65 14.12
CA THR A 214 2.94 -4.88 14.86
C THR A 214 3.21 -6.10 14.01
N ASP A 215 2.41 -6.33 12.98
CA ASP A 215 2.58 -7.45 12.03
C ASP A 215 3.93 -7.41 11.31
N THR A 216 4.49 -6.22 11.10
CA THR A 216 5.75 -6.00 10.38
C THR A 216 6.94 -6.71 11.01
N HIS A 217 6.92 -6.93 12.33
CA HIS A 217 7.97 -7.69 13.02
C HIS A 217 7.98 -9.16 12.60
N PHE A 218 6.80 -9.75 12.46
CA PHE A 218 6.63 -11.12 11.98
C PHE A 218 6.99 -11.25 10.50
N GLU A 219 6.59 -10.25 9.69
CA GLU A 219 6.93 -10.18 8.26
C GLU A 219 8.45 -10.08 8.05
N TYR A 220 9.12 -9.24 8.85
CA TYR A 220 10.58 -9.11 8.81
C TYR A 220 11.28 -10.38 9.26
N PHE A 221 10.76 -11.07 10.27
CA PHE A 221 11.31 -12.37 10.70
C PHE A 221 11.27 -13.40 9.55
N THR A 222 10.19 -13.46 8.80
CA THR A 222 10.05 -14.34 7.63
C THR A 222 11.10 -14.02 6.56
N PHE A 223 11.33 -12.71 6.27
CA PHE A 223 12.40 -12.28 5.37
C PHE A 223 13.78 -12.71 5.85
N ILE A 224 14.12 -12.37 7.09
CA ILE A 224 15.44 -12.67 7.66
C ILE A 224 15.70 -14.17 7.75
N SER A 225 14.68 -14.97 8.05
CA SER A 225 14.79 -16.41 8.07
C SER A 225 15.12 -16.98 6.69
N THR A 226 14.44 -16.50 5.63
CA THR A 226 14.73 -16.89 4.25
C THR A 226 16.13 -16.46 3.80
N LEU A 227 16.54 -15.24 4.17
CA LEU A 227 17.88 -14.71 3.84
C LEU A 227 18.98 -15.54 4.53
N ASN A 228 18.87 -15.79 5.83
CA ASN A 228 19.87 -16.50 6.61
C ASN A 228 19.99 -17.99 6.21
N ASN A 229 18.86 -18.62 5.91
CA ASN A 229 18.84 -20.01 5.43
C ASN A 229 19.44 -20.13 4.01
N GLY A 230 19.33 -19.06 3.22
CA GLY A 230 19.73 -19.04 1.81
C GLY A 230 18.76 -19.78 0.89
N TYR A 231 17.59 -20.16 1.39
CA TYR A 231 16.49 -20.76 0.62
C TYR A 231 15.14 -20.43 1.26
N TRP A 232 14.09 -20.53 0.46
CA TRP A 232 12.70 -20.43 0.93
C TRP A 232 12.12 -21.82 1.20
N SER A 233 11.44 -21.95 2.32
CA SER A 233 10.60 -23.11 2.67
C SER A 233 9.53 -22.69 3.66
N ILE A 234 8.56 -23.56 3.93
CA ILE A 234 7.57 -23.35 5.00
C ILE A 234 8.23 -23.76 6.31
N ILE A 235 8.69 -22.77 7.10
CA ILE A 235 9.55 -23.01 8.27
C ILE A 235 8.79 -22.85 9.59
N GLY A 236 8.09 -21.76 9.80
CA GLY A 236 7.58 -21.43 11.13
C GLY A 236 6.11 -21.08 11.17
N SER A 237 5.62 -20.44 10.15
CA SER A 237 4.23 -20.05 10.02
C SER A 237 3.81 -20.18 8.56
N ALA A 238 3.21 -21.30 8.20
CA ALA A 238 2.73 -21.52 6.83
C ALA A 238 1.88 -20.36 6.28
N GLN A 239 1.26 -19.59 7.18
CA GLN A 239 0.51 -18.40 6.85
C GLN A 239 1.39 -17.27 6.28
N LEU A 240 2.51 -16.93 6.95
CA LEU A 240 3.43 -15.87 6.52
C LEU A 240 4.38 -16.37 5.43
N ASP A 241 4.82 -17.62 5.53
CA ASP A 241 5.66 -18.26 4.53
C ASP A 241 4.95 -18.38 3.18
N SER A 242 3.61 -18.39 3.15
CA SER A 242 2.83 -18.31 1.92
C SER A 242 2.98 -16.98 1.16
N CYS A 243 3.49 -15.94 1.82
CA CYS A 243 3.62 -14.59 1.28
C CYS A 243 5.02 -14.36 0.69
N LEU A 244 5.22 -14.67 -0.59
CA LEU A 244 6.51 -14.50 -1.29
C LEU A 244 6.96 -13.03 -1.35
N SER A 245 6.01 -12.11 -1.21
CA SER A 245 6.27 -10.66 -1.16
C SER A 245 7.12 -10.23 0.03
N ILE A 246 7.08 -10.97 1.14
CA ILE A 246 7.85 -10.68 2.36
C ILE A 246 8.95 -11.71 2.64
N SER A 247 9.07 -12.75 1.84
CA SER A 247 10.11 -13.78 1.95
C SER A 247 11.12 -13.68 0.80
N ILE A 248 10.74 -14.09 -0.40
CA ILE A 248 11.62 -14.15 -1.58
C ILE A 248 11.95 -12.76 -2.12
N LEU A 249 10.96 -11.90 -2.30
CA LEU A 249 11.16 -10.60 -2.95
C LEU A 249 12.20 -9.72 -2.26
N PRO A 250 12.15 -9.50 -0.93
CA PRO A 250 13.14 -8.67 -0.24
C PRO A 250 14.53 -9.32 -0.23
N VAL A 251 14.66 -10.64 -0.34
CA VAL A 251 15.95 -11.33 -0.46
C VAL A 251 16.67 -10.92 -1.76
N PHE A 252 15.95 -10.88 -2.90
CA PHE A 252 16.53 -10.37 -4.14
C PHE A 252 17.03 -8.94 -3.98
N PHE A 253 16.19 -8.05 -3.45
CA PHE A 253 16.58 -6.66 -3.27
C PHE A 253 17.76 -6.52 -2.30
N GLN A 254 17.77 -7.25 -1.19
CA GLN A 254 18.88 -7.17 -0.23
C GLN A 254 20.21 -7.63 -0.84
N ILE A 255 20.22 -8.78 -1.51
CA ILE A 255 21.45 -9.32 -2.13
C ILE A 255 21.97 -8.39 -3.22
N PHE A 256 21.11 -7.84 -4.06
CA PHE A 256 21.49 -7.01 -5.20
C PHE A 256 21.90 -5.60 -4.78
N THR A 257 21.15 -4.97 -3.86
CA THR A 257 21.47 -3.61 -3.43
C THR A 257 22.57 -3.53 -2.37
N GLY A 258 22.76 -4.58 -1.55
CA GLY A 258 23.68 -4.53 -0.41
C GLY A 258 23.18 -3.70 0.77
N ILE A 259 21.98 -3.10 0.70
CA ILE A 259 21.39 -2.32 1.79
C ILE A 259 21.20 -3.25 3.01
N SER A 260 21.46 -2.74 4.22
CA SER A 260 21.23 -3.53 5.43
C SER A 260 19.80 -4.07 5.48
N PRO A 261 19.57 -5.33 5.90
CA PRO A 261 18.26 -5.96 5.85
C PRO A 261 17.16 -5.14 6.54
N MET A 262 17.47 -4.54 7.68
CA MET A 262 16.55 -3.69 8.45
C MET A 262 16.12 -2.46 7.65
N MET A 263 17.07 -1.72 7.09
CA MET A 263 16.80 -0.51 6.32
C MET A 263 16.07 -0.85 5.01
N LEU A 264 16.52 -1.90 4.33
CA LEU A 264 15.86 -2.37 3.11
C LEU A 264 14.38 -2.64 3.35
N PHE A 265 14.06 -3.45 4.36
CA PHE A 265 12.67 -3.84 4.64
C PHE A 265 11.78 -2.65 4.95
N LYS A 266 12.31 -1.64 5.64
CA LYS A 266 11.59 -0.39 5.94
C LYS A 266 11.31 0.46 4.69
N VAL A 267 12.26 0.53 3.75
CA VAL A 267 12.22 1.52 2.64
C VAL A 267 11.69 0.91 1.36
N ILE A 268 12.00 -0.37 1.04
CA ILE A 268 11.65 -0.97 -0.25
C ILE A 268 10.14 -1.00 -0.50
N PHE A 269 9.35 -1.39 0.50
CA PHE A 269 7.90 -1.45 0.37
C PHE A 269 7.27 -0.06 0.27
N ALA A 270 7.85 0.94 0.96
CA ALA A 270 7.47 2.34 0.84
C ALA A 270 7.64 2.84 -0.60
N LEU A 271 8.81 2.63 -1.19
CA LEU A 271 9.14 3.08 -2.55
C LEU A 271 8.29 2.35 -3.61
N ILE A 272 8.09 1.05 -3.47
CA ILE A 272 7.24 0.27 -4.37
C ILE A 272 5.80 0.77 -4.30
N PHE A 273 5.27 0.99 -3.11
CA PHE A 273 3.88 1.41 -2.95
C PHE A 273 3.63 2.88 -3.31
N ALA A 274 4.66 3.72 -3.27
CA ALA A 274 4.56 5.13 -3.65
C ALA A 274 4.07 5.35 -5.10
N ILE A 275 4.14 4.32 -5.97
CA ILE A 275 3.59 4.40 -7.34
C ILE A 275 2.06 4.22 -7.39
N SER A 276 1.40 3.77 -6.32
CA SER A 276 -0.04 3.46 -6.32
C SER A 276 -0.94 4.66 -6.64
N PRO A 277 -0.69 5.91 -6.19
CA PRO A 277 -1.48 7.06 -6.63
C PRO A 277 -1.39 7.33 -8.13
N LEU A 278 -0.30 6.95 -8.79
CA LEU A 278 -0.17 7.06 -10.24
C LEU A 278 -1.10 6.08 -10.98
N ILE A 279 -1.38 4.92 -10.38
CA ILE A 279 -2.36 3.97 -10.92
C ILE A 279 -3.76 4.56 -10.82
N ILE A 280 -4.12 5.18 -9.68
CA ILE A 280 -5.40 5.89 -9.52
C ILE A 280 -5.51 7.03 -10.53
N TYR A 281 -4.46 7.84 -10.69
CA TYR A 281 -4.40 8.88 -11.70
C TYR A 281 -4.66 8.33 -13.10
N SER A 282 -4.04 7.20 -13.45
CA SER A 282 -4.19 6.54 -14.75
C SER A 282 -5.64 6.03 -14.97
N ILE A 283 -6.26 5.45 -13.94
CA ILE A 283 -7.67 5.02 -13.97
C ILE A 283 -8.58 6.23 -14.14
N ALA A 284 -8.43 7.25 -13.30
CA ALA A 284 -9.27 8.45 -13.32
C ALA A 284 -9.14 9.23 -14.63
N LYS A 285 -7.92 9.34 -15.19
CA LYS A 285 -7.63 10.06 -16.45
C LYS A 285 -8.33 9.45 -17.67
N GLN A 286 -8.75 8.18 -17.59
CA GLN A 286 -9.57 7.58 -18.65
C GLN A 286 -10.93 8.28 -18.79
N TYR A 287 -11.49 8.76 -17.68
CA TYR A 287 -12.84 9.32 -17.59
C TYR A 287 -12.85 10.84 -17.37
N LEU A 288 -11.91 11.35 -16.57
CA LEU A 288 -11.86 12.74 -16.10
C LEU A 288 -10.71 13.52 -16.74
N ASN A 289 -10.75 14.85 -16.63
CA ASN A 289 -9.65 15.73 -16.98
C ASN A 289 -8.44 15.53 -16.04
N GLU A 290 -7.26 15.99 -16.47
CA GLU A 290 -6.00 15.78 -15.75
C GLU A 290 -6.03 16.27 -14.30
N ILE A 291 -6.62 17.46 -14.06
CA ILE A 291 -6.69 18.02 -12.72
C ILE A 291 -7.62 17.23 -11.80
N TYR A 292 -8.74 16.74 -12.32
CA TYR A 292 -9.63 15.89 -11.56
C TYR A 292 -9.01 14.49 -11.29
N ALA A 293 -8.26 13.96 -12.27
CA ALA A 293 -7.51 12.73 -12.08
C ALA A 293 -6.41 12.89 -11.01
N PHE A 294 -5.73 14.05 -11.00
CA PHE A 294 -4.76 14.42 -9.97
C PHE A 294 -5.42 14.48 -8.59
N LEU A 295 -6.59 15.13 -8.45
CA LEU A 295 -7.29 15.23 -7.18
C LEU A 295 -7.80 13.88 -6.66
N ALA A 296 -8.24 12.97 -7.55
CA ALA A 296 -8.59 11.60 -7.16
C ALA A 296 -7.38 10.84 -6.61
N ALA A 297 -6.23 10.95 -7.27
CA ALA A 297 -4.98 10.35 -6.82
C ALA A 297 -4.48 10.99 -5.51
N ALA A 298 -4.58 12.32 -5.38
CA ALA A 298 -4.23 13.05 -4.17
C ALA A 298 -5.12 12.62 -2.99
N PHE A 299 -6.43 12.45 -3.19
CA PHE A 299 -7.32 11.94 -2.15
C PHE A 299 -6.91 10.55 -1.67
N PHE A 300 -6.53 9.63 -2.58
CA PHE A 300 -6.00 8.32 -2.20
C PHE A 300 -4.69 8.43 -1.41
N MET A 301 -3.76 9.28 -1.87
CA MET A 301 -2.42 9.46 -1.28
C MET A 301 -2.46 10.00 0.15
N ILE A 302 -3.44 10.84 0.48
CA ILE A 302 -3.56 11.43 1.82
C ILE A 302 -4.31 10.56 2.82
N GLN A 303 -4.79 9.38 2.43
CA GLN A 303 -5.43 8.45 3.39
C GLN A 303 -4.40 7.97 4.42
N PRO A 304 -4.79 7.86 5.72
CA PRO A 304 -3.89 7.34 6.75
C PRO A 304 -3.28 5.98 6.38
N GLN A 305 -4.06 5.11 5.73
CA GLN A 305 -3.64 3.78 5.31
C GLN A 305 -2.53 3.80 4.24
N PHE A 306 -2.49 4.85 3.39
CA PHE A 306 -1.39 5.05 2.47
C PHE A 306 -0.10 5.45 3.20
N MET A 307 -0.18 6.40 4.12
CA MET A 307 0.97 6.89 4.88
C MET A 307 1.55 5.83 5.83
N THR A 308 0.70 4.93 6.34
CA THR A 308 1.12 3.83 7.23
C THR A 308 1.38 2.51 6.48
N ALA A 309 1.46 2.53 5.16
CA ALA A 309 1.61 1.34 4.31
C ALA A 309 2.84 0.48 4.66
N THR A 310 3.93 1.11 5.14
CA THR A 310 5.14 0.40 5.58
C THR A 310 4.95 -0.53 6.77
N SER A 311 3.85 -0.38 7.51
CA SER A 311 3.48 -1.28 8.61
C SER A 311 2.69 -2.51 8.15
N ASN A 312 2.44 -2.70 6.85
CA ASN A 312 1.63 -3.78 6.28
C ASN A 312 2.19 -4.24 4.92
N SER A 313 3.45 -4.65 4.86
CA SER A 313 4.22 -4.88 3.62
C SER A 313 3.56 -5.86 2.65
N ARG A 314 3.09 -7.03 3.14
CA ARG A 314 2.40 -8.03 2.31
C ARG A 314 1.07 -7.53 1.75
N THR A 315 0.31 -6.77 2.55
CA THR A 315 -1.00 -6.24 2.15
C THR A 315 -0.86 -5.20 1.04
N VAL A 316 0.11 -4.28 1.16
CA VAL A 316 0.28 -3.19 0.16
C VAL A 316 0.78 -3.71 -1.18
N LEU A 317 1.58 -4.80 -1.22
CA LEU A 317 1.97 -5.43 -2.47
C LEU A 317 0.80 -6.15 -3.15
N ALA A 318 -0.01 -6.88 -2.41
CA ALA A 318 -1.23 -7.49 -2.97
C ALA A 318 -2.19 -6.41 -3.49
N LEU A 319 -2.33 -5.29 -2.76
CA LEU A 319 -3.12 -4.14 -3.20
C LEU A 319 -2.56 -3.52 -4.48
N LEU A 320 -1.24 -3.38 -4.62
CA LEU A 320 -0.62 -2.87 -5.84
C LEU A 320 -1.01 -3.73 -7.07
N PHE A 321 -0.94 -5.07 -6.94
CA PHE A 321 -1.34 -5.97 -8.02
C PHE A 321 -2.84 -5.94 -8.30
N PHE A 322 -3.68 -5.77 -7.28
CA PHE A 322 -5.10 -5.50 -7.44
C PHE A 322 -5.34 -4.24 -8.27
N MET A 323 -4.68 -3.13 -7.91
CA MET A 323 -4.82 -1.84 -8.60
C MET A 323 -4.37 -1.92 -10.06
N LEU A 324 -3.25 -2.60 -10.35
CA LEU A 324 -2.78 -2.84 -11.72
C LEU A 324 -3.78 -3.69 -12.52
N THR A 325 -4.39 -4.70 -11.87
CA THR A 325 -5.43 -5.52 -12.51
C THR A 325 -6.67 -4.70 -12.83
N VAL A 326 -7.14 -3.86 -11.89
CA VAL A 326 -8.28 -2.96 -12.11
C VAL A 326 -7.98 -1.98 -13.24
N MET A 327 -6.79 -1.39 -13.27
CA MET A 327 -6.35 -0.49 -14.34
C MET A 327 -6.42 -1.17 -15.72
N LEU A 328 -5.95 -2.42 -15.82
CA LEU A 328 -6.04 -3.20 -17.04
C LEU A 328 -7.49 -3.58 -17.40
N LEU A 329 -8.29 -4.03 -16.44
CA LEU A 329 -9.68 -4.39 -16.69
C LEU A 329 -10.49 -3.21 -17.25
N LEU A 330 -10.28 -2.00 -16.72
CA LEU A 330 -10.97 -0.80 -17.14
C LEU A 330 -10.48 -0.22 -18.47
N LYS A 331 -9.32 -0.65 -18.97
CA LYS A 331 -8.80 -0.23 -20.27
C LYS A 331 -9.50 -1.01 -21.39
N GLU A 332 -10.51 -0.40 -22.00
CA GLU A 332 -11.36 -1.05 -22.99
C GLU A 332 -10.72 -1.20 -24.38
N GLU A 333 -9.89 -0.24 -24.78
CA GLU A 333 -9.33 -0.13 -26.13
C GLU A 333 -7.80 -0.11 -26.15
N GLY A 334 -7.25 -0.42 -27.31
CA GLY A 334 -5.83 -0.25 -27.60
C GLY A 334 -4.93 -1.41 -27.21
N MET A 335 -5.41 -2.39 -26.46
CA MET A 335 -4.64 -3.59 -26.07
C MET A 335 -5.11 -4.84 -26.79
N ASN A 336 -4.16 -5.73 -27.10
CA ASN A 336 -4.49 -7.09 -27.59
C ASN A 336 -5.19 -7.87 -26.46
N PRO A 337 -6.39 -8.45 -26.69
CA PRO A 337 -7.19 -9.09 -25.63
C PRO A 337 -6.47 -10.25 -24.92
N LEU A 338 -5.75 -11.11 -25.66
CA LEU A 338 -5.03 -12.25 -25.10
C LEU A 338 -3.86 -11.79 -24.22
N ARG A 339 -3.11 -10.78 -24.68
CA ARG A 339 -1.98 -10.21 -23.96
C ARG A 339 -2.43 -9.47 -22.70
N LYS A 340 -3.53 -8.72 -22.80
CA LYS A 340 -4.18 -8.10 -21.65
C LYS A 340 -4.57 -9.13 -20.60
N LYS A 341 -5.22 -10.23 -21.01
CA LYS A 341 -5.61 -11.33 -20.14
C LYS A 341 -4.41 -11.99 -19.45
N ALA A 342 -3.34 -12.25 -20.17
CA ALA A 342 -2.12 -12.82 -19.58
C ALA A 342 -1.49 -11.91 -18.52
N LEU A 343 -1.47 -10.59 -18.73
CA LEU A 343 -1.03 -9.63 -17.68
C LEU A 343 -1.95 -9.64 -16.47
N ILE A 344 -3.26 -9.71 -16.66
CA ILE A 344 -4.24 -9.82 -15.58
C ILE A 344 -3.99 -11.10 -14.77
N VAL A 345 -3.81 -12.24 -15.42
CA VAL A 345 -3.53 -13.53 -14.75
C VAL A 345 -2.19 -13.46 -13.98
N LEU A 346 -1.16 -12.84 -14.56
CA LEU A 346 0.12 -12.64 -13.88
C LEU A 346 -0.03 -11.81 -12.59
N PHE A 347 -0.79 -10.71 -12.64
CA PHE A 347 -1.00 -9.87 -11.45
C PHE A 347 -1.92 -10.53 -10.42
N ILE A 348 -2.90 -11.33 -10.86
CA ILE A 348 -3.70 -12.16 -9.96
C ILE A 348 -2.80 -13.16 -9.22
N ALA A 349 -1.94 -13.88 -9.93
CA ALA A 349 -0.99 -14.81 -9.32
C ALA A 349 -0.06 -14.09 -8.33
N ALA A 350 0.47 -12.92 -8.73
CA ALA A 350 1.31 -12.13 -7.85
C ALA A 350 0.57 -11.62 -6.60
N ALA A 351 -0.71 -11.26 -6.69
CA ALA A 351 -1.55 -10.91 -5.55
C ALA A 351 -1.75 -12.10 -4.60
N ILE A 352 -2.03 -13.30 -5.14
CA ILE A 352 -2.16 -14.54 -4.38
C ILE A 352 -0.87 -14.83 -3.59
N PHE A 353 0.28 -14.76 -4.24
CA PHE A 353 1.56 -14.96 -3.59
C PHE A 353 1.99 -13.81 -2.65
N SER A 354 1.29 -12.68 -2.67
CA SER A 354 1.57 -11.56 -1.78
C SER A 354 0.79 -11.60 -0.48
N HIS A 355 -0.55 -11.81 -0.52
CA HIS A 355 -1.38 -11.79 0.70
C HIS A 355 -2.72 -12.52 0.51
N TYR A 356 -2.97 -13.50 1.35
CA TYR A 356 -4.13 -14.38 1.27
C TYR A 356 -5.47 -13.65 1.45
N THR A 357 -5.65 -12.84 2.50
CA THR A 357 -6.95 -12.19 2.77
C THR A 357 -7.31 -11.16 1.69
N THR A 358 -6.34 -10.35 1.25
CA THR A 358 -6.54 -9.43 0.12
C THR A 358 -6.95 -10.19 -1.14
N SER A 359 -6.39 -11.38 -1.39
CA SER A 359 -6.74 -12.20 -2.55
C SER A 359 -8.16 -12.76 -2.47
N PHE A 360 -8.64 -13.17 -1.29
CA PHE A 360 -10.03 -13.59 -1.12
C PHE A 360 -11.01 -12.43 -1.40
N ILE A 361 -10.74 -11.24 -0.87
CA ILE A 361 -11.55 -10.03 -1.13
C ILE A 361 -11.51 -9.67 -2.62
N PHE A 362 -10.33 -9.71 -3.22
CA PHE A 362 -10.13 -9.42 -4.63
C PHE A 362 -10.94 -10.39 -5.51
N PHE A 363 -10.88 -11.69 -5.23
CA PHE A 363 -11.69 -12.69 -5.93
C PHE A 363 -13.18 -12.38 -5.79
N GLY A 364 -13.65 -12.09 -4.57
CA GLY A 364 -15.05 -11.71 -4.31
C GLY A 364 -15.48 -10.48 -5.14
N ILE A 365 -14.67 -9.42 -5.16
CA ILE A 365 -14.94 -8.21 -5.97
C ILE A 365 -15.07 -8.59 -7.46
N LEU A 366 -14.18 -9.43 -7.99
CA LEU A 366 -14.26 -9.83 -9.40
C LEU A 366 -15.48 -10.71 -9.72
N VAL A 367 -15.87 -11.59 -8.79
CA VAL A 367 -17.10 -12.40 -8.95
C VAL A 367 -18.34 -11.49 -8.98
N PHE A 368 -18.46 -10.56 -8.02
CA PHE A 368 -19.57 -9.61 -8.03
C PHE A 368 -19.55 -8.67 -9.24
N ALA A 369 -18.36 -8.28 -9.72
CA ALA A 369 -18.22 -7.51 -10.95
C ALA A 369 -18.71 -8.30 -12.17
N TRP A 370 -18.39 -9.58 -12.27
CA TRP A 370 -18.87 -10.45 -13.34
C TRP A 370 -20.39 -10.64 -13.28
N VAL A 371 -20.96 -10.95 -12.12
CA VAL A 371 -22.41 -11.09 -11.93
C VAL A 371 -23.12 -9.78 -12.29
N GLY A 372 -22.66 -8.65 -11.74
CA GLY A 372 -23.28 -7.34 -11.97
C GLY A 372 -23.21 -6.89 -13.43
N THR A 373 -22.07 -7.11 -14.12
CA THR A 373 -21.97 -6.81 -15.56
C THR A 373 -22.78 -7.80 -16.39
N GLY A 374 -22.91 -9.05 -15.95
CA GLY A 374 -23.81 -10.05 -16.54
C GLY A 374 -25.27 -9.60 -16.47
N ILE A 375 -25.74 -9.17 -15.30
CA ILE A 375 -27.10 -8.60 -15.13
C ILE A 375 -27.27 -7.36 -16.02
N LEU A 376 -26.29 -6.48 -16.07
CA LEU A 376 -26.34 -5.28 -16.90
C LEU A 376 -26.41 -5.61 -18.40
N SER A 377 -25.76 -6.69 -18.82
CA SER A 377 -25.75 -7.17 -20.22
C SER A 377 -27.11 -7.66 -20.72
N LEU A 378 -28.01 -8.05 -19.82
CA LEU A 378 -29.37 -8.44 -20.19
C LEU A 378 -30.19 -7.29 -20.81
N LYS A 379 -29.83 -6.05 -20.46
CA LYS A 379 -30.59 -4.85 -20.91
C LYS A 379 -29.77 -3.89 -21.78
N TYR A 380 -28.46 -3.92 -21.66
CA TYR A 380 -27.57 -2.96 -22.32
C TYR A 380 -26.42 -3.70 -23.03
N PRO A 381 -25.82 -3.14 -24.10
CA PRO A 381 -24.70 -3.74 -24.82
C PRO A 381 -23.39 -3.66 -24.02
N VAL A 382 -23.37 -4.27 -22.84
CA VAL A 382 -22.22 -4.39 -21.94
C VAL A 382 -21.80 -5.86 -21.96
N ARG A 383 -20.51 -6.14 -22.11
CA ARG A 383 -20.02 -7.52 -22.00
C ARG A 383 -19.73 -7.86 -20.54
N PRO A 384 -20.09 -9.08 -20.07
CA PRO A 384 -19.71 -9.55 -18.76
C PRO A 384 -18.17 -9.46 -18.56
N ALA A 385 -17.75 -8.86 -17.48
CA ALA A 385 -16.33 -8.65 -17.16
C ALA A 385 -16.10 -8.76 -15.63
N PRO A 386 -14.97 -9.38 -15.22
CA PRO A 386 -13.98 -10.08 -16.05
C PRO A 386 -14.55 -11.32 -16.74
N SER A 387 -13.84 -11.88 -17.74
CA SER A 387 -14.30 -13.13 -18.39
C SER A 387 -14.21 -14.33 -17.41
N VAL A 388 -15.12 -15.31 -17.56
CA VAL A 388 -15.25 -16.47 -16.66
C VAL A 388 -13.93 -17.23 -16.50
N ASP A 389 -13.16 -17.38 -17.55
CA ASP A 389 -11.86 -18.07 -17.50
C ASP A 389 -10.85 -17.38 -16.58
N ILE A 390 -10.88 -16.05 -16.46
CA ILE A 390 -10.06 -15.32 -15.44
C ILE A 390 -10.49 -15.75 -14.03
N LEU A 391 -11.78 -15.82 -13.76
CA LEU A 391 -12.30 -16.24 -12.46
C LEU A 391 -11.95 -17.70 -12.14
N VAL A 392 -12.07 -18.59 -13.11
CA VAL A 392 -11.71 -20.01 -12.95
C VAL A 392 -10.21 -20.15 -12.67
N ILE A 393 -9.35 -19.45 -13.45
CA ILE A 393 -7.90 -19.46 -13.22
C ILE A 393 -7.57 -18.89 -11.83
N PHE A 394 -8.23 -17.81 -11.42
CA PHE A 394 -8.02 -17.21 -10.09
C PHE A 394 -8.34 -18.23 -8.98
N LEU A 395 -9.53 -18.82 -9.05
CA LEU A 395 -9.96 -19.83 -8.07
C LEU A 395 -9.01 -21.02 -8.03
N ALA A 396 -8.61 -21.54 -9.20
CA ALA A 396 -7.67 -22.65 -9.30
C ALA A 396 -6.31 -22.31 -8.67
N LEU A 397 -5.75 -21.13 -8.95
CA LEU A 397 -4.49 -20.68 -8.37
C LEU A 397 -4.59 -20.52 -6.84
N MET A 398 -5.70 -19.93 -6.35
CA MET A 398 -5.94 -19.81 -4.89
C MET A 398 -6.05 -21.21 -4.24
N TYR A 399 -6.80 -22.12 -4.85
CA TYR A 399 -6.97 -23.46 -4.33
C TYR A 399 -5.64 -24.20 -4.25
N VAL A 400 -4.86 -24.19 -5.34
CA VAL A 400 -3.54 -24.84 -5.36
C VAL A 400 -2.63 -24.23 -4.29
N TRP A 401 -2.52 -22.90 -4.23
CA TRP A 401 -1.57 -22.25 -3.33
C TRP A 401 -2.01 -22.31 -1.86
N TYR A 402 -3.27 -22.00 -1.56
CA TYR A 402 -3.73 -21.88 -0.16
C TYR A 402 -4.28 -23.17 0.44
N ALA A 403 -4.78 -24.11 -0.37
CA ALA A 403 -5.35 -25.35 0.14
C ALA A 403 -4.44 -26.58 -0.05
N LEU A 404 -3.58 -26.63 -1.08
CA LEU A 404 -2.71 -27.76 -1.33
C LEU A 404 -1.27 -27.51 -0.91
N VAL A 405 -0.72 -26.29 -1.13
CA VAL A 405 0.70 -26.01 -0.86
C VAL A 405 0.90 -25.47 0.55
N THR A 406 0.19 -24.43 0.94
CA THR A 406 0.40 -23.73 2.22
C THR A 406 -0.63 -24.03 3.30
N VAL A 407 -1.78 -24.58 2.95
CA VAL A 407 -2.88 -25.11 3.78
C VAL A 407 -3.50 -24.14 4.78
N VAL A 408 -2.72 -23.51 5.66
CA VAL A 408 -3.18 -22.65 6.76
C VAL A 408 -4.09 -21.49 6.32
N PRO A 409 -3.81 -20.75 5.23
CA PRO A 409 -4.69 -19.66 4.80
C PRO A 409 -6.13 -20.09 4.49
N SER A 410 -6.33 -21.29 3.94
CA SER A 410 -7.69 -21.80 3.65
C SER A 410 -8.43 -22.17 4.94
N GLN A 411 -7.76 -22.78 5.91
CA GLN A 411 -8.35 -23.11 7.22
C GLN A 411 -8.79 -21.85 7.96
N MET A 412 -7.96 -20.80 7.95
CA MET A 412 -8.31 -19.51 8.56
C MET A 412 -9.53 -18.86 7.89
N PHE A 413 -9.62 -18.94 6.56
CA PHE A 413 -10.77 -18.40 5.83
C PHE A 413 -12.06 -19.14 6.18
N VAL A 414 -12.03 -20.48 6.22
CA VAL A 414 -13.20 -21.30 6.60
C VAL A 414 -13.64 -20.96 8.03
N GLY A 415 -12.72 -20.97 9.01
CA GLY A 415 -13.05 -20.63 10.40
C GLY A 415 -13.61 -19.21 10.57
N PHE A 416 -13.12 -18.25 9.76
CA PHE A 416 -13.68 -16.90 9.74
C PHE A 416 -15.12 -16.86 9.20
N VAL A 417 -15.40 -17.57 8.11
CA VAL A 417 -16.75 -17.67 7.54
C VAL A 417 -17.72 -18.36 8.51
N GLU A 418 -17.30 -19.46 9.14
CA GLU A 418 -18.08 -20.18 10.15
C GLU A 418 -18.41 -19.26 11.33
N LYS A 419 -17.40 -18.62 11.95
CA LYS A 419 -17.62 -17.67 13.05
C LYS A 419 -18.62 -16.57 12.67
N THR A 420 -18.50 -16.00 11.48
CA THR A 420 -19.41 -14.94 11.02
C THR A 420 -20.81 -15.48 10.81
N ALA A 421 -20.97 -16.66 10.20
CA ALA A 421 -22.27 -17.28 9.93
C ALA A 421 -23.03 -17.67 11.21
N GLU A 422 -22.32 -18.22 12.19
CA GLU A 422 -22.89 -18.62 13.48
C GLU A 422 -23.39 -17.45 14.34
N ASN A 423 -22.91 -16.24 14.07
CA ASN A 423 -23.22 -15.04 14.85
C ASN A 423 -24.04 -14.00 14.06
N LEU A 424 -24.71 -14.37 12.99
CA LEU A 424 -25.52 -13.45 12.17
C LEU A 424 -26.71 -12.85 12.93
N ASP A 425 -27.19 -13.51 13.98
CA ASP A 425 -28.23 -13.02 14.88
C ASP A 425 -27.82 -11.77 15.68
N GLN A 426 -26.51 -11.54 15.85
CA GLN A 426 -25.94 -10.42 16.60
C GLN A 426 -25.74 -9.14 15.75
N PHE A 427 -26.40 -9.03 14.60
CA PHE A 427 -26.13 -7.97 13.65
C PHE A 427 -26.49 -6.54 14.14
N LEU A 428 -27.28 -6.41 15.21
CA LEU A 428 -27.59 -5.13 15.86
C LEU A 428 -26.66 -4.77 17.02
N MET A 429 -25.73 -5.65 17.41
CA MET A 429 -24.84 -5.42 18.56
C MET A 429 -23.58 -4.65 18.11
N PRO A 430 -23.34 -3.39 18.57
CA PRO A 430 -22.15 -2.60 18.19
C PRO A 430 -20.83 -3.25 18.57
N GLU A 431 -20.83 -4.01 19.68
CA GLU A 431 -19.65 -4.69 20.25
C GLU A 431 -19.06 -5.75 19.30
N THR A 432 -19.89 -6.26 18.37
CA THR A 432 -19.45 -7.23 17.36
C THR A 432 -18.73 -6.60 16.16
N ARG A 433 -18.53 -5.28 16.20
CA ARG A 433 -17.83 -4.51 15.15
C ARG A 433 -16.40 -4.22 15.55
N GLY A 434 -15.50 -4.25 14.61
CA GLY A 434 -14.12 -3.81 14.80
C GLY A 434 -14.03 -2.34 15.25
N GLN A 435 -12.97 -2.00 15.96
CA GLN A 435 -12.77 -0.67 16.54
C GLN A 435 -12.89 0.48 15.53
N ASP A 436 -12.46 0.29 14.28
CA ASP A 436 -12.54 1.32 13.25
C ASP A 436 -14.00 1.63 12.86
N VAL A 437 -14.88 0.62 12.83
CA VAL A 437 -16.32 0.82 12.60
C VAL A 437 -16.95 1.53 13.79
N GLN A 438 -16.61 1.16 15.02
CA GLN A 438 -17.10 1.84 16.22
C GLN A 438 -16.68 3.32 16.23
N ARG A 439 -15.43 3.63 15.84
CA ARG A 439 -14.94 5.02 15.69
C ARG A 439 -15.71 5.79 14.61
N LEU A 440 -16.06 5.13 13.51
CA LEU A 440 -16.86 5.73 12.43
C LEU A 440 -18.24 6.19 12.93
N PHE A 441 -18.82 5.50 13.91
CA PHE A 441 -20.08 5.89 14.59
C PHE A 441 -19.88 6.83 15.78
N GLY A 442 -18.63 7.23 16.08
CA GLY A 442 -18.36 8.18 17.15
C GLY A 442 -18.39 7.60 18.55
N ALA A 443 -18.23 6.29 18.72
CA ALA A 443 -18.29 5.58 20.01
C ALA A 443 -17.41 6.18 21.13
N HIS A 444 -16.35 6.91 20.76
CA HIS A 444 -15.40 7.49 21.72
C HIS A 444 -15.33 9.02 21.66
N LEU A 445 -16.26 9.68 20.96
CA LEU A 445 -16.25 11.15 20.83
C LEU A 445 -16.51 11.93 22.12
N PRO A 446 -17.40 11.48 23.04
CA PRO A 446 -17.72 12.24 24.25
C PRO A 446 -16.51 12.50 25.16
N ASP A 447 -15.54 11.58 25.15
CA ASP A 447 -14.37 11.64 26.04
C ASP A 447 -13.15 12.30 25.40
N LYS A 448 -13.29 12.83 24.17
CA LYS A 448 -12.17 13.33 23.37
C LYS A 448 -12.40 14.77 22.92
N GLY A 449 -11.29 15.53 22.87
CA GLY A 449 -11.31 16.97 22.58
C GLY A 449 -11.68 17.33 21.13
N LEU A 450 -11.70 18.64 20.86
CA LEU A 450 -12.07 19.25 19.57
C LEU A 450 -11.39 18.64 18.33
N PRO A 451 -10.10 18.24 18.33
CA PRO A 451 -9.45 17.64 17.15
C PRO A 451 -10.15 16.37 16.65
N TYR A 452 -10.66 15.55 17.56
CA TYR A 452 -11.37 14.32 17.21
C TYR A 452 -12.72 14.60 16.57
N ILE A 453 -13.42 15.62 17.06
CA ILE A 453 -14.70 16.07 16.48
C ILE A 453 -14.46 16.58 15.06
N ILE A 454 -13.42 17.39 14.85
CA ILE A 454 -13.05 17.89 13.52
C ILE A 454 -12.67 16.74 12.60
N GLN A 455 -11.86 15.79 13.07
CA GLN A 455 -11.49 14.59 12.29
C GLN A 455 -12.73 13.79 11.89
N PHE A 456 -13.65 13.58 12.81
CA PHE A 456 -14.91 12.88 12.57
C PHE A 456 -15.73 13.58 11.49
N VAL A 457 -15.96 14.89 11.62
CA VAL A 457 -16.71 15.70 10.65
C VAL A 457 -16.06 15.66 9.26
N LEU A 458 -14.73 15.80 9.18
CA LEU A 458 -14.00 15.76 7.90
C LEU A 458 -14.02 14.37 7.26
N SER A 459 -13.96 13.32 8.06
CA SER A 459 -14.09 11.93 7.57
C SER A 459 -15.49 11.72 6.97
N TRP A 460 -16.55 12.15 7.68
CA TRP A 460 -17.92 12.09 7.16
C TRP A 460 -18.15 13.00 5.96
N ALA A 461 -17.52 14.17 5.89
CA ALA A 461 -17.55 15.03 4.70
C ALA A 461 -16.93 14.33 3.48
N SER A 462 -15.81 13.63 3.66
CA SER A 462 -15.18 12.86 2.58
C SER A 462 -16.05 11.68 2.12
N ILE A 463 -16.63 10.93 3.06
CA ILE A 463 -17.59 9.86 2.78
C ILE A 463 -18.86 10.44 2.09
N GLY A 464 -19.33 11.60 2.53
CA GLY A 464 -20.45 12.31 1.92
C GLY A 464 -20.19 12.66 0.46
N LEU A 465 -18.99 13.16 0.12
CA LEU A 465 -18.61 13.40 -1.28
C LEU A 465 -18.62 12.11 -2.10
N ILE A 466 -18.07 11.01 -1.58
CA ILE A 466 -18.09 9.70 -2.24
C ILE A 466 -19.54 9.24 -2.47
N ALA A 467 -20.40 9.35 -1.46
CA ALA A 467 -21.80 8.95 -1.55
C ALA A 467 -22.57 9.80 -2.57
N ILE A 468 -22.38 11.12 -2.56
CA ILE A 468 -22.98 12.04 -3.54
C ILE A 468 -22.51 11.74 -4.96
N GLY A 469 -21.20 11.48 -5.13
CA GLY A 469 -20.65 11.11 -6.45
C GLY A 469 -21.20 9.79 -6.97
N THR A 470 -21.31 8.78 -6.09
CA THR A 470 -21.92 7.49 -6.42
C THR A 470 -23.40 7.65 -6.77
N LEU A 471 -24.14 8.42 -5.99
CA LEU A 471 -25.55 8.69 -6.24
C LEU A 471 -25.76 9.48 -7.53
N ALA A 472 -24.95 10.50 -7.80
CA ALA A 472 -24.99 11.26 -9.04
C ALA A 472 -24.75 10.36 -10.27
N MET A 473 -23.78 9.43 -10.17
CA MET A 473 -23.54 8.45 -11.24
C MET A 473 -24.73 7.54 -11.46
N ILE A 474 -25.42 7.10 -10.40
CA ILE A 474 -26.60 6.21 -10.49
C ILE A 474 -27.81 6.96 -11.05
N LEU A 475 -28.11 8.17 -10.57
CA LEU A 475 -29.27 8.95 -10.97
C LEU A 475 -29.14 9.45 -12.42
N ASP A 476 -27.97 9.98 -12.79
CA ASP A 476 -27.70 10.47 -14.15
C ASP A 476 -27.05 9.41 -15.05
N ARG A 477 -27.36 8.12 -14.83
CA ARG A 477 -26.75 6.98 -15.56
C ARG A 477 -26.84 7.11 -17.08
N LYS A 478 -27.84 7.79 -17.62
CA LYS A 478 -27.97 8.05 -19.07
C LYS A 478 -26.80 8.90 -19.59
N LYS A 479 -26.36 9.89 -18.83
CA LYS A 479 -25.24 10.77 -19.19
C LYS A 479 -23.87 10.27 -18.72
N THR A 480 -23.83 9.43 -17.68
CA THR A 480 -22.59 9.01 -17.02
C THR A 480 -22.12 7.63 -17.43
N VAL A 481 -23.04 6.67 -17.69
CA VAL A 481 -22.72 5.25 -17.90
C VAL A 481 -23.33 4.69 -19.19
N LEU A 482 -24.65 4.83 -19.36
CA LEU A 482 -25.37 4.13 -20.42
C LEU A 482 -25.02 4.63 -21.82
N PRO A 483 -25.02 3.74 -22.84
CA PRO A 483 -24.81 4.15 -24.23
C PRO A 483 -25.78 5.25 -24.68
N GLY A 484 -25.32 6.19 -25.49
CA GLY A 484 -26.11 7.31 -26.01
C GLY A 484 -25.27 8.55 -26.28
N LYS A 485 -25.83 9.52 -27.00
CA LYS A 485 -25.11 10.74 -27.43
C LYS A 485 -24.87 11.73 -26.28
N GLU A 486 -25.76 11.77 -25.31
CA GLU A 486 -25.61 12.70 -24.16
C GLU A 486 -24.52 12.21 -23.23
N LYS A 487 -23.65 13.14 -22.81
CA LYS A 487 -22.55 12.90 -21.88
C LYS A 487 -22.48 14.04 -20.87
N ALA A 488 -22.15 13.76 -19.62
CA ALA A 488 -21.90 14.78 -18.61
C ALA A 488 -20.69 15.65 -18.99
N GLU A 489 -20.78 16.95 -18.78
CA GLU A 489 -19.82 17.97 -19.24
C GLU A 489 -18.40 17.71 -18.69
N TYR A 490 -18.29 17.24 -17.46
CA TYR A 490 -17.02 16.97 -16.79
C TYR A 490 -16.33 15.66 -17.23
N LEU A 491 -17.00 14.77 -17.96
CA LEU A 491 -16.43 13.51 -18.42
C LEU A 491 -15.73 13.68 -19.77
N LYS A 492 -14.60 13.05 -19.96
CA LYS A 492 -13.97 12.83 -21.28
C LYS A 492 -14.73 11.76 -22.07
N LYS A 493 -14.98 10.62 -21.42
CA LYS A 493 -15.86 9.55 -21.89
C LYS A 493 -16.75 9.08 -20.74
N LYS A 494 -17.88 8.46 -21.06
CA LYS A 494 -18.74 7.83 -20.05
C LYS A 494 -17.99 6.74 -19.30
N PHE A 495 -18.36 6.54 -18.05
CA PHE A 495 -17.86 5.41 -17.29
C PHE A 495 -18.29 4.08 -17.98
N SER A 496 -17.39 3.11 -17.97
CA SER A 496 -17.74 1.78 -18.48
C SER A 496 -18.75 1.08 -17.57
N GLY A 497 -19.51 0.13 -18.12
CA GLY A 497 -20.40 -0.69 -17.33
C GLY A 497 -19.68 -1.44 -16.21
N LEU A 498 -18.44 -1.90 -16.46
CA LEU A 498 -17.60 -2.51 -15.45
C LEU A 498 -17.24 -1.52 -14.32
N PHE A 499 -16.84 -0.27 -14.66
CA PHE A 499 -16.53 0.75 -13.64
C PHE A 499 -17.76 1.01 -12.76
N PHE A 500 -18.94 1.16 -13.36
CA PHE A 500 -20.19 1.33 -12.64
C PHE A 500 -20.46 0.18 -11.65
N VAL A 501 -20.33 -1.05 -12.13
CA VAL A 501 -20.56 -2.24 -11.26
C VAL A 501 -19.49 -2.31 -10.15
N LEU A 502 -18.23 -2.02 -10.45
CA LEU A 502 -17.17 -1.98 -9.44
C LEU A 502 -17.47 -0.95 -8.35
N VAL A 503 -17.95 0.25 -8.70
CA VAL A 503 -18.35 1.27 -7.69
C VAL A 503 -19.44 0.71 -6.77
N ILE A 504 -20.47 0.08 -7.33
CA ILE A 504 -21.56 -0.54 -6.55
C ILE A 504 -21.02 -1.67 -5.66
N THR A 505 -20.15 -2.53 -6.22
CA THR A 505 -19.57 -3.66 -5.49
C THR A 505 -18.76 -3.21 -4.28
N VAL A 506 -17.83 -2.25 -4.48
CA VAL A 506 -16.97 -1.79 -3.35
C VAL A 506 -17.75 -0.95 -2.34
N THR A 507 -18.78 -0.21 -2.77
CA THR A 507 -19.69 0.50 -1.85
C THR A 507 -20.50 -0.52 -1.04
N GLY A 508 -21.00 -1.58 -1.67
CA GLY A 508 -21.68 -2.68 -1.01
C GLY A 508 -20.76 -3.42 -0.02
N LEU A 509 -19.50 -3.66 -0.39
CA LEU A 509 -18.51 -4.27 0.51
C LEU A 509 -18.31 -3.42 1.77
N LEU A 510 -18.16 -2.10 1.65
CA LEU A 510 -18.09 -1.21 2.82
C LEU A 510 -19.37 -1.27 3.67
N GLY A 511 -20.53 -1.33 3.03
CA GLY A 511 -21.79 -1.54 3.74
C GLY A 511 -21.83 -2.86 4.53
N LEU A 512 -21.36 -3.95 3.92
CA LEU A 512 -21.25 -5.25 4.60
C LEU A 512 -20.28 -5.21 5.78
N MET A 513 -19.11 -4.55 5.65
CA MET A 513 -18.15 -4.37 6.74
C MET A 513 -18.77 -3.64 7.95
N ILE A 514 -19.74 -2.77 7.72
CA ILE A 514 -20.44 -2.02 8.76
C ILE A 514 -21.58 -2.84 9.37
N ILE A 515 -22.33 -3.59 8.54
CA ILE A 515 -23.58 -4.23 8.95
C ILE A 515 -23.35 -5.64 9.51
N VAL A 516 -22.47 -6.44 8.91
CA VAL A 516 -22.28 -7.85 9.26
C VAL A 516 -21.42 -8.00 10.52
N PRO A 517 -21.89 -8.75 11.56
CA PRO A 517 -21.12 -9.00 12.78
C PRO A 517 -19.80 -9.71 12.48
N TYR A 518 -18.78 -9.39 13.28
CA TYR A 518 -17.43 -9.95 13.21
C TYR A 518 -16.68 -9.79 11.87
N LEU A 519 -17.33 -9.28 10.82
CA LEU A 519 -16.68 -9.08 9.52
C LEU A 519 -15.54 -8.05 9.63
N SER A 520 -15.80 -6.91 10.27
CA SER A 520 -14.80 -5.88 10.52
C SER A 520 -13.87 -6.14 11.71
N ASP A 521 -14.20 -7.10 12.57
CA ASP A 521 -13.35 -7.59 13.65
C ASP A 521 -12.30 -8.59 13.11
N GLY A 522 -12.73 -9.51 12.25
CA GLY A 522 -11.85 -10.51 11.63
C GLY A 522 -10.92 -9.94 10.55
N TYR A 523 -11.31 -8.85 9.89
CA TYR A 523 -10.47 -8.14 8.93
C TYR A 523 -10.73 -6.63 9.02
N ASP A 524 -9.76 -5.90 9.53
CA ASP A 524 -9.88 -4.46 9.81
C ASP A 524 -10.40 -3.66 8.62
N LEU A 525 -11.34 -2.75 8.88
CA LEU A 525 -11.83 -1.78 7.90
C LEU A 525 -10.67 -0.97 7.29
N ALA A 526 -9.64 -0.65 8.07
CA ALA A 526 -8.44 0.04 7.61
C ALA A 526 -7.71 -0.69 6.46
N ARG A 527 -7.80 -2.02 6.39
CA ARG A 527 -7.20 -2.84 5.30
C ARG A 527 -8.10 -2.92 4.06
N VAL A 528 -9.43 -2.79 4.22
CA VAL A 528 -10.42 -2.81 3.13
C VAL A 528 -10.53 -1.45 2.43
N LEU A 529 -10.41 -0.36 3.19
CA LEU A 529 -10.55 1.01 2.65
C LEU A 529 -9.63 1.31 1.46
N PRO A 530 -8.33 0.96 1.43
CA PRO A 530 -7.48 1.21 0.28
C PRO A 530 -7.91 0.44 -0.98
N ILE A 531 -8.44 -0.80 -0.80
CA ILE A 531 -9.01 -1.59 -1.90
C ILE A 531 -10.20 -0.84 -2.50
N CYS A 532 -11.14 -0.39 -1.66
CA CYS A 532 -12.31 0.37 -2.09
C CYS A 532 -11.93 1.74 -2.67
N ASN A 533 -10.98 2.44 -2.05
CA ASN A 533 -10.52 3.75 -2.49
C ASN A 533 -9.77 3.71 -3.83
N THR A 534 -9.31 2.54 -4.30
CA THR A 534 -8.84 2.36 -5.68
C THR A 534 -9.86 2.85 -6.70
N ILE A 535 -11.14 2.74 -6.39
CA ILE A 535 -12.26 3.09 -7.27
C ILE A 535 -12.99 4.32 -6.72
N LEU A 536 -13.26 4.37 -5.42
CA LEU A 536 -14.06 5.41 -4.80
C LEU A 536 -13.38 6.79 -4.75
N SER A 537 -12.04 6.85 -4.89
CA SER A 537 -11.34 8.13 -5.03
C SER A 537 -11.80 8.93 -6.25
N VAL A 538 -12.25 8.26 -7.31
CA VAL A 538 -12.87 8.93 -8.47
C VAL A 538 -14.24 9.49 -8.08
N MET A 539 -15.01 8.76 -7.27
CA MET A 539 -16.34 9.19 -6.81
C MET A 539 -16.27 10.37 -5.84
N PHE A 540 -15.21 10.48 -5.04
CA PHE A 540 -14.94 11.67 -4.22
C PHE A 540 -14.91 12.95 -5.09
N VAL A 541 -14.20 12.91 -6.19
CA VAL A 541 -14.11 14.05 -7.13
C VAL A 541 -15.44 14.30 -7.85
N VAL A 542 -16.11 13.24 -8.31
CA VAL A 542 -17.43 13.34 -8.96
C VAL A 542 -18.45 13.95 -8.01
N GLY A 543 -18.40 13.63 -6.70
CA GLY A 543 -19.26 14.23 -5.69
C GLY A 543 -19.05 15.74 -5.53
N GLY A 544 -17.80 16.18 -5.50
CA GLY A 544 -17.47 17.61 -5.47
C GLY A 544 -17.97 18.36 -6.72
N ILE A 545 -17.88 17.72 -7.89
CA ILE A 545 -18.43 18.26 -9.13
C ILE A 545 -19.96 18.34 -9.07
N ALA A 546 -20.63 17.30 -8.60
CA ALA A 546 -22.09 17.26 -8.49
C ALA A 546 -22.63 18.32 -7.53
N ILE A 547 -21.95 18.58 -6.41
CA ILE A 547 -22.27 19.68 -5.50
C ILE A 547 -22.09 21.03 -6.22
N ALA A 548 -20.99 21.22 -6.93
CA ALA A 548 -20.73 22.46 -7.67
C ALA A 548 -21.78 22.72 -8.77
N GLU A 549 -22.21 21.69 -9.48
CA GLU A 549 -23.31 21.78 -10.47
C GLU A 549 -24.62 22.21 -9.79
N THR A 550 -24.93 21.62 -8.64
CA THR A 550 -26.13 21.96 -7.88
C THR A 550 -26.08 23.40 -7.36
N LEU A 551 -24.96 23.82 -6.77
CA LEU A 551 -24.77 25.20 -6.31
C LEU A 551 -24.86 26.21 -7.45
N ARG A 552 -24.23 25.92 -8.60
CA ARG A 552 -24.32 26.75 -9.80
C ARG A 552 -25.76 26.91 -10.27
N PHE A 553 -26.56 25.85 -10.22
CA PHE A 553 -27.98 25.89 -10.56
C PHE A 553 -28.77 26.78 -9.60
N VAL A 554 -28.58 26.62 -8.30
CA VAL A 554 -29.28 27.40 -7.26
C VAL A 554 -28.95 28.89 -7.36
N ILE A 555 -27.66 29.24 -7.56
CA ILE A 555 -27.19 30.63 -7.67
C ILE A 555 -27.76 31.31 -8.91
N ARG A 556 -27.87 30.59 -10.04
CA ARG A 556 -28.25 31.16 -11.33
C ARG A 556 -29.77 31.29 -11.52
N TYR A 557 -30.56 30.47 -10.81
CA TYR A 557 -32.02 30.41 -10.95
C TYR A 557 -32.75 30.39 -9.61
N PRO A 558 -32.72 31.47 -8.83
CA PRO A 558 -33.32 31.52 -7.49
C PRO A 558 -34.85 31.35 -7.44
N GLY A 559 -35.56 31.27 -8.58
CA GLY A 559 -37.04 31.12 -8.67
C GLY A 559 -37.57 30.00 -9.56
N GLU A 560 -36.76 29.35 -10.35
CA GLU A 560 -37.22 28.38 -11.37
C GLU A 560 -36.81 26.93 -11.03
N ARG A 561 -37.65 26.26 -10.21
CA ARG A 561 -37.47 24.83 -9.89
C ARG A 561 -37.65 23.84 -11.05
N ARG A 562 -37.94 24.25 -12.28
CA ARG A 562 -38.51 23.35 -13.30
C ARG A 562 -37.76 23.18 -14.64
N LYS A 563 -36.63 23.84 -14.93
CA LYS A 563 -35.97 23.67 -16.23
C LYS A 563 -34.52 23.21 -16.13
N ARG A 564 -34.33 21.93 -15.83
CA ARG A 564 -33.04 21.26 -15.89
C ARG A 564 -32.51 21.08 -17.33
N GLU A 565 -33.35 21.23 -18.35
CA GLU A 565 -33.01 20.99 -19.76
C GLU A 565 -32.28 22.17 -20.47
N TYR A 566 -32.36 23.37 -19.91
CA TYR A 566 -31.78 24.58 -20.59
C TYR A 566 -30.29 24.84 -20.34
N LEU A 567 -29.63 24.02 -19.50
CA LEU A 567 -28.25 24.25 -19.05
C LEU A 567 -27.15 23.79 -20.03
N THR A 568 -27.50 23.17 -21.16
CA THR A 568 -26.53 22.51 -22.03
C THR A 568 -25.98 23.39 -23.16
N SER A 569 -26.33 24.68 -23.26
CA SER A 569 -26.09 25.48 -24.47
C SER A 569 -25.11 26.67 -24.35
N LEU A 570 -24.29 26.82 -23.30
CA LEU A 570 -23.44 28.00 -23.17
C LEU A 570 -21.95 27.70 -22.96
N PRO A 571 -21.03 28.08 -23.88
CA PRO A 571 -19.59 27.79 -23.80
C PRO A 571 -18.83 28.50 -22.67
N ALA A 572 -19.35 29.60 -22.12
CA ALA A 572 -18.74 30.30 -20.96
C ALA A 572 -18.88 29.53 -19.63
N GLY A 573 -19.58 28.38 -19.62
CA GLY A 573 -19.91 27.57 -18.44
C GLY A 573 -18.80 26.69 -17.91
N GLN A 574 -17.96 26.12 -18.74
CA GLN A 574 -16.96 25.11 -18.32
C GLN A 574 -15.92 25.66 -17.33
N SER A 575 -15.39 26.87 -17.59
CA SER A 575 -14.39 27.50 -16.72
C SER A 575 -14.96 27.80 -15.30
N GLN A 576 -16.24 28.23 -15.23
CA GLN A 576 -16.88 28.53 -13.94
C GLN A 576 -17.19 27.26 -13.14
N LEU A 577 -17.74 26.22 -13.80
CA LEU A 577 -17.99 24.93 -13.13
C LEU A 577 -16.69 24.33 -12.60
N MET A 578 -15.61 24.37 -13.38
CA MET A 578 -14.33 23.86 -12.97
C MET A 578 -13.80 24.61 -11.73
N LYS A 579 -13.85 25.94 -11.71
CA LYS A 579 -13.43 26.72 -10.52
C LYS A 579 -14.27 26.40 -9.29
N MET A 580 -15.59 26.28 -9.44
CA MET A 580 -16.48 25.93 -8.32
C MET A 580 -16.24 24.52 -7.82
N SER A 581 -16.06 23.54 -8.71
CA SER A 581 -15.79 22.16 -8.33
C SER A 581 -14.42 22.01 -7.64
N LEU A 582 -13.38 22.70 -8.13
CA LEU A 582 -12.09 22.74 -7.45
C LEU A 582 -12.22 23.35 -6.06
N ALA A 583 -12.96 24.43 -5.89
CA ALA A 583 -13.19 25.04 -4.59
C ALA A 583 -13.90 24.08 -3.62
N VAL A 584 -14.97 23.39 -4.07
CA VAL A 584 -15.70 22.42 -3.24
C VAL A 584 -14.80 21.23 -2.84
N ILE A 585 -14.06 20.66 -3.79
CA ILE A 585 -13.17 19.53 -3.55
C ILE A 585 -12.05 19.94 -2.57
N LEU A 586 -11.39 21.07 -2.81
CA LEU A 586 -10.30 21.55 -1.97
C LEU A 586 -10.77 21.95 -0.57
N LEU A 587 -12.00 22.47 -0.43
CA LEU A 587 -12.60 22.79 0.88
C LEU A 587 -12.69 21.56 1.80
N VAL A 588 -12.86 20.38 1.26
CA VAL A 588 -12.86 19.12 2.04
C VAL A 588 -11.47 18.50 2.08
N LEU A 589 -10.79 18.43 0.93
CA LEU A 589 -9.51 17.73 0.78
C LEU A 589 -8.40 18.33 1.65
N LEU A 590 -8.26 19.67 1.69
CA LEU A 590 -7.16 20.32 2.41
C LEU A 590 -7.30 20.22 3.94
N PRO A 591 -8.46 20.48 4.55
CA PRO A 591 -8.63 20.23 5.98
C PRO A 591 -8.54 18.73 6.34
N TYR A 592 -9.07 17.86 5.48
CA TYR A 592 -8.96 16.42 5.66
C TYR A 592 -7.48 15.98 5.65
N PHE A 593 -6.63 16.54 4.80
CA PHE A 593 -5.19 16.29 4.79
C PHE A 593 -4.55 16.61 6.15
N LEU A 594 -4.82 17.77 6.74
CA LEU A 594 -4.27 18.15 8.06
C LEU A 594 -4.73 17.21 9.17
N SER A 595 -5.96 16.72 9.08
CA SER A 595 -6.50 15.74 10.02
C SER A 595 -5.90 14.34 9.82
N ALA A 596 -5.86 13.87 8.60
CA ALA A 596 -5.39 12.53 8.22
C ALA A 596 -3.89 12.34 8.48
N THR A 597 -3.08 13.40 8.31
CA THR A 597 -1.65 13.39 8.59
C THR A 597 -1.31 13.48 10.08
N GLY A 598 -2.27 13.73 10.98
CA GLY A 598 -2.01 13.93 12.42
C GLY A 598 -1.57 15.35 12.79
N VAL A 599 -1.38 16.26 11.82
CA VAL A 599 -0.98 17.66 12.10
C VAL A 599 -1.99 18.37 13.00
N LEU A 600 -3.29 18.19 12.75
CA LEU A 600 -4.34 18.80 13.56
C LEU A 600 -4.25 18.38 15.03
N HIS A 601 -4.02 17.10 15.29
CA HIS A 601 -3.87 16.55 16.65
C HIS A 601 -2.61 17.10 17.32
N THR A 602 -1.49 17.10 16.61
CA THR A 602 -0.21 17.64 17.11
C THR A 602 -0.31 19.12 17.49
N LEU A 603 -0.95 19.95 16.66
CA LEU A 603 -1.17 21.37 16.96
C LEU A 603 -2.09 21.61 18.15
N SER A 604 -2.93 20.64 18.49
CA SER A 604 -3.83 20.70 19.65
C SER A 604 -3.23 20.09 20.92
N GLY A 605 -1.97 19.64 20.88
CA GLY A 605 -1.28 19.03 22.02
C GLY A 605 -1.66 17.57 22.27
N ASP A 606 -2.26 16.88 21.30
CA ASP A 606 -2.61 15.46 21.38
C ASP A 606 -1.47 14.59 20.84
N ASN A 607 -0.78 13.85 21.71
CA ASN A 607 0.43 13.06 21.45
C ASN A 607 0.11 11.64 20.95
N ARG A 608 -0.84 11.49 20.03
CA ARG A 608 -1.25 10.15 19.58
C ARG A 608 -0.43 9.55 18.46
N ASP A 609 0.29 10.35 17.68
CA ASP A 609 0.96 9.86 16.48
C ASP A 609 2.45 9.66 16.70
N VAL A 610 2.92 8.42 16.50
CA VAL A 610 4.35 8.07 16.63
C VAL A 610 5.26 8.84 15.67
N VAL A 611 4.74 9.33 14.55
CA VAL A 611 5.53 10.07 13.56
C VAL A 611 5.93 11.45 14.09
N PHE A 612 5.07 12.11 14.87
CA PHE A 612 5.29 13.46 15.37
C PHE A 612 5.81 13.53 16.80
N HIS A 613 5.54 12.50 17.62
CA HIS A 613 5.75 12.54 19.06
C HIS A 613 6.72 11.46 19.54
N ALA A 614 7.43 11.79 20.62
CA ALA A 614 8.34 10.87 21.32
C ALA A 614 7.74 10.36 22.65
N ASP A 615 6.42 10.41 22.78
CA ASP A 615 5.65 9.96 23.91
C ASP A 615 4.23 9.55 23.46
N GLY A 616 3.44 9.00 24.39
CA GLY A 616 2.06 8.60 24.16
C GLY A 616 1.88 7.15 23.68
N PRO A 617 0.62 6.65 23.64
CA PRO A 617 0.34 5.23 23.46
C PRO A 617 0.92 4.62 22.17
N GLN A 618 0.84 5.33 21.04
CA GLN A 618 1.38 4.81 19.77
C GLN A 618 2.91 4.77 19.77
N TYR A 619 3.56 5.72 20.44
CA TYR A 619 5.00 5.70 20.63
C TYR A 619 5.42 4.52 21.51
N ASP A 620 4.80 4.35 22.67
CA ASP A 620 5.06 3.27 23.61
C ASP A 620 4.83 1.88 23.01
N MET A 621 3.83 1.76 22.14
CA MET A 621 3.55 0.52 21.42
C MET A 621 4.55 0.23 20.30
N LYS A 622 4.91 1.23 19.49
CA LYS A 622 5.56 1.01 18.19
C LYS A 622 7.03 1.37 18.13
N TYR A 623 7.47 2.38 18.88
CA TYR A 623 8.87 2.84 18.84
C TYR A 623 9.79 1.85 19.56
N ILE A 624 10.96 1.60 18.97
CA ILE A 624 11.97 0.71 19.53
C ILE A 624 13.21 1.52 19.91
N HIS A 625 13.66 1.37 21.15
CA HIS A 625 14.86 2.00 21.67
C HIS A 625 16.10 1.13 21.40
N ASP A 626 17.27 1.75 21.26
CA ASP A 626 18.54 1.03 21.08
C ASP A 626 18.86 0.07 22.23
N THR A 627 18.42 0.40 23.45
CA THR A 627 18.56 -0.45 24.64
C THR A 627 17.80 -1.76 24.48
N GLU A 628 16.60 -1.74 23.89
CA GLU A 628 15.81 -2.93 23.61
C GLU A 628 16.51 -3.85 22.60
N ALA A 629 17.03 -3.24 21.52
CA ALA A 629 17.76 -3.99 20.50
C ALA A 629 19.02 -4.65 21.06
N ARG A 630 19.77 -3.95 21.90
CA ARG A 630 20.95 -4.52 22.59
C ARG A 630 20.57 -5.64 23.54
N GLY A 631 19.46 -5.51 24.29
CA GLY A 631 18.95 -6.57 25.16
C GLY A 631 18.53 -7.82 24.37
N ALA A 632 17.80 -7.63 23.26
CA ALA A 632 17.41 -8.73 22.39
C ALA A 632 18.62 -9.45 21.77
N ALA A 633 19.64 -8.68 21.32
CA ALA A 633 20.88 -9.23 20.78
C ALA A 633 21.68 -10.02 21.85
N TRP A 634 21.75 -9.49 23.08
CA TRP A 634 22.38 -10.18 24.20
C TRP A 634 21.68 -11.50 24.51
N LEU A 635 20.35 -11.49 24.57
CA LEU A 635 19.55 -12.67 24.82
C LEU A 635 19.77 -13.74 23.75
N LYS A 636 19.72 -13.34 22.47
CA LYS A 636 19.96 -14.25 21.34
C LYS A 636 21.29 -15.01 21.43
N GLN A 637 22.34 -14.33 21.88
CA GLN A 637 23.69 -14.92 21.97
C GLN A 637 23.87 -15.89 23.13
N ARG A 638 23.00 -15.82 24.14
CA ARG A 638 23.16 -16.53 25.43
C ARG A 638 22.02 -17.44 25.82
N MET A 639 20.86 -17.30 25.16
CA MET A 639 19.75 -18.20 25.42
C MET A 639 20.11 -19.63 25.00
N GLU A 640 19.75 -20.57 25.84
CA GLU A 640 19.88 -21.97 25.53
C GLU A 640 18.85 -22.39 24.46
N PRO A 641 19.22 -23.35 23.58
CA PRO A 641 18.25 -23.95 22.67
C PRO A 641 17.05 -24.51 23.45
N ASP A 642 15.85 -24.37 22.89
CA ASP A 642 14.60 -24.91 23.45
C ASP A 642 14.07 -24.26 24.75
N VAL A 643 14.78 -23.28 25.33
CA VAL A 643 14.30 -22.54 26.49
C VAL A 643 13.36 -21.39 26.02
N ARG A 644 12.21 -21.29 26.68
CA ARG A 644 11.20 -20.25 26.35
C ARG A 644 11.61 -18.89 26.88
N VAL A 645 11.26 -17.86 26.12
CA VAL A 645 11.39 -16.46 26.52
C VAL A 645 10.00 -15.84 26.67
N PHE A 646 9.74 -15.29 27.83
CA PHE A 646 8.50 -14.57 28.12
C PHE A 646 8.73 -13.05 28.02
N ALA A 647 7.78 -12.34 27.44
CA ALA A 647 7.78 -10.87 27.35
C ALA A 647 6.34 -10.34 27.39
N ASP A 648 6.14 -9.02 27.39
CA ASP A 648 4.82 -8.48 27.05
C ASP A 648 4.52 -8.67 25.55
N GLY A 649 3.29 -8.44 25.11
CA GLY A 649 2.88 -8.71 23.72
C GLY A 649 3.75 -8.00 22.67
N PHE A 650 4.16 -6.74 22.92
CA PHE A 650 5.07 -6.00 22.04
C PHE A 650 6.53 -6.46 22.18
N GLY A 651 6.93 -6.91 23.36
CA GLY A 651 8.24 -7.51 23.58
C GLY A 651 8.43 -8.80 22.78
N VAL A 652 7.41 -9.65 22.70
CA VAL A 652 7.40 -10.84 21.83
C VAL A 652 7.67 -10.46 20.37
N SER A 653 6.94 -9.49 19.82
CA SER A 653 7.13 -9.03 18.45
C SER A 653 8.55 -8.49 18.20
N ARG A 654 9.09 -7.71 19.16
CA ARG A 654 10.44 -7.13 19.08
C ARG A 654 11.53 -8.19 19.14
N LEU A 655 11.40 -9.21 19.98
CA LEU A 655 12.35 -10.32 20.04
C LEU A 655 12.44 -11.09 18.72
N MET A 656 11.33 -11.23 18.00
CA MET A 656 11.36 -11.82 16.65
C MET A 656 12.18 -11.00 15.68
N SER A 657 11.99 -9.68 15.61
CA SER A 657 12.68 -8.84 14.65
C SER A 657 14.11 -8.48 15.04
N LEU A 658 14.38 -8.23 16.32
CA LEU A 658 15.69 -7.78 16.82
C LEU A 658 16.58 -8.96 17.21
N GLY A 659 15.99 -9.97 17.89
CA GLY A 659 16.68 -11.17 18.32
C GLY A 659 16.68 -12.29 17.29
N THR A 660 15.86 -12.20 16.25
CA THR A 660 15.58 -13.31 15.33
C THR A 660 15.22 -14.61 16.07
N ILE A 661 14.47 -14.48 17.18
CA ILE A 661 14.02 -15.62 18.00
C ILE A 661 12.69 -16.11 17.41
N PRO A 662 12.55 -17.43 17.11
CA PRO A 662 11.33 -17.94 16.49
C PRO A 662 10.13 -17.85 17.46
N HIS A 663 8.95 -17.63 16.89
CA HIS A 663 7.71 -17.49 17.67
C HIS A 663 7.43 -18.70 18.57
N SER A 664 7.83 -19.91 18.16
CA SER A 664 7.68 -21.14 18.96
C SER A 664 8.40 -21.09 20.32
N SER A 665 9.48 -20.30 20.41
CA SER A 665 10.25 -20.10 21.65
C SER A 665 9.79 -18.88 22.46
N LEU A 666 8.77 -18.15 22.02
CA LEU A 666 8.28 -16.92 22.64
C LEU A 666 6.89 -17.09 23.23
N ALA A 667 6.62 -16.42 24.34
CA ALA A 667 5.32 -16.41 24.98
C ALA A 667 5.04 -15.06 25.66
N SER A 668 3.77 -14.68 25.80
CA SER A 668 3.39 -13.48 26.53
C SER A 668 3.04 -13.81 27.98
N PHE A 669 3.79 -13.28 28.94
CA PHE A 669 3.46 -13.45 30.35
C PHE A 669 2.16 -12.72 30.74
N VAL A 670 1.79 -11.69 29.98
CA VAL A 670 0.51 -10.98 30.18
C VAL A 670 -0.67 -11.87 29.82
N GLN A 671 -0.53 -12.66 28.76
CA GLN A 671 -1.59 -13.56 28.30
C GLN A 671 -1.76 -14.78 29.21
N TYR A 672 -0.63 -15.35 29.67
CA TYR A 672 -0.67 -16.58 30.50
C TYR A 672 -0.79 -16.31 31.99
N GLY A 673 -0.35 -15.15 32.50
CA GLY A 673 -0.32 -14.82 33.92
C GLY A 673 0.76 -15.60 34.73
N TRP A 674 1.59 -16.40 34.06
CA TRP A 674 2.66 -17.20 34.66
C TRP A 674 3.85 -17.34 33.70
N VAL A 675 5.00 -17.75 34.24
CA VAL A 675 6.21 -18.08 33.49
C VAL A 675 6.76 -19.45 33.99
N SER A 676 7.38 -20.21 33.08
CA SER A 676 8.04 -21.46 33.48
C SER A 676 9.32 -21.17 34.28
N ARG A 677 9.68 -22.11 35.14
CA ARG A 677 10.85 -21.95 36.01
C ARG A 677 12.14 -21.80 35.21
N GLU A 678 12.37 -22.68 34.26
CA GLU A 678 13.54 -22.66 33.36
C GLU A 678 13.27 -21.77 32.12
N SER A 679 12.99 -20.47 32.31
CA SER A 679 12.69 -19.59 31.21
C SER A 679 13.34 -18.23 31.39
N TYR A 680 13.56 -17.52 30.31
CA TYR A 680 13.93 -16.11 30.35
C TYR A 680 12.69 -15.22 30.40
N ILE A 681 12.80 -14.07 31.09
CA ILE A 681 11.85 -12.95 30.99
C ILE A 681 12.60 -11.78 30.40
N TYR A 682 12.08 -11.22 29.29
CA TYR A 682 12.58 -10.01 28.66
C TYR A 682 11.65 -8.84 28.94
N LEU A 683 12.19 -7.77 29.49
CA LEU A 683 11.50 -6.51 29.73
C LEU A 683 12.06 -5.45 28.78
N ARG A 684 11.15 -4.79 28.05
CA ARG A 684 11.45 -3.70 27.14
C ARG A 684 11.52 -2.34 27.84
N TYR A 685 11.82 -1.26 27.11
CA TYR A 685 12.02 0.08 27.64
C TYR A 685 10.88 0.54 28.57
N LYS A 686 9.64 0.45 28.09
CA LYS A 686 8.44 0.85 28.86
C LYS A 686 8.29 0.10 30.19
N ASN A 687 8.64 -1.18 30.20
CA ASN A 687 8.57 -2.00 31.40
C ASN A 687 9.66 -1.62 32.43
N VAL A 688 10.87 -1.28 31.96
CA VAL A 688 12.04 -1.03 32.84
C VAL A 688 12.08 0.41 33.35
N VAL A 689 11.77 1.39 32.48
CA VAL A 689 11.91 2.82 32.80
C VAL A 689 10.67 3.34 33.52
N ASP A 690 9.49 2.97 33.02
CA ASP A 690 8.22 3.53 33.54
C ASP A 690 7.48 2.54 34.47
N GLY A 691 7.93 1.29 34.57
CA GLY A 691 7.26 0.26 35.37
C GLY A 691 5.91 -0.19 34.79
N ASN A 692 5.62 0.15 33.56
CA ASN A 692 4.32 -0.08 32.93
C ASN A 692 4.38 -1.03 31.74
N LEU A 693 3.29 -1.72 31.51
CA LEU A 693 2.96 -2.45 30.30
C LEU A 693 1.95 -1.64 29.47
N ILE A 694 1.89 -1.91 28.18
CA ILE A 694 0.80 -1.42 27.35
C ILE A 694 0.24 -2.60 26.54
N ASP A 695 -1.09 -2.75 26.58
CA ASP A 695 -1.79 -3.80 25.84
C ASP A 695 -2.05 -3.38 24.38
N PHE A 696 -2.46 -4.32 23.53
CA PHE A 696 -2.77 -4.06 22.11
C PHE A 696 -3.95 -3.11 21.92
N ASP A 697 -4.82 -2.96 22.90
CA ASP A 697 -5.92 -1.98 22.92
C ASP A 697 -5.49 -0.58 23.41
N GLY A 698 -4.20 -0.39 23.73
CA GLY A 698 -3.63 0.87 24.18
C GLY A 698 -3.83 1.19 25.66
N LYS A 699 -4.27 0.24 26.46
CA LYS A 699 -4.40 0.39 27.92
C LYS A 699 -3.09 0.13 28.63
N TYR A 700 -2.79 0.99 29.60
CA TYR A 700 -1.64 0.83 30.48
C TYR A 700 -2.00 -0.08 31.66
N ARG A 701 -1.04 -0.93 32.03
CA ARG A 701 -1.08 -1.78 33.23
C ARG A 701 0.22 -1.64 33.97
N ASP A 702 0.16 -1.79 35.30
CA ASP A 702 1.35 -1.76 36.15
C ASP A 702 2.11 -3.10 36.06
N LEU A 703 3.44 -3.03 35.94
CA LEU A 703 4.27 -4.25 35.94
C LEU A 703 4.19 -4.98 37.30
N ASP A 704 3.91 -4.25 38.39
CA ASP A 704 3.75 -4.82 39.73
C ASP A 704 2.57 -5.81 39.82
N GLU A 705 1.56 -5.68 38.96
CA GLU A 705 0.48 -6.69 38.85
C GLU A 705 1.03 -8.08 38.53
N PHE A 706 2.22 -8.16 37.95
CA PHE A 706 2.91 -9.40 37.58
C PHE A 706 4.11 -9.72 38.46
N ALA A 707 4.28 -9.08 39.61
CA ALA A 707 5.45 -9.25 40.49
C ALA A 707 5.73 -10.73 40.87
N GLN A 708 4.72 -11.55 40.90
CA GLN A 708 4.85 -12.98 41.18
C GLN A 708 5.69 -13.75 40.15
N ILE A 709 5.80 -13.28 38.87
CA ILE A 709 6.58 -14.00 37.87
C ILE A 709 8.10 -13.88 38.11
N PHE A 710 8.53 -12.90 38.92
CA PHE A 710 9.96 -12.65 39.24
C PHE A 710 10.43 -13.32 40.52
N ARG A 711 9.56 -14.01 41.31
CA ARG A 711 9.92 -14.54 42.65
C ARG A 711 11.09 -15.51 42.68
N HIS A 712 11.34 -16.20 41.55
CA HIS A 712 12.43 -17.17 41.44
C HIS A 712 13.32 -16.85 40.23
N LYS A 713 13.52 -15.57 39.97
CA LYS A 713 14.28 -15.10 38.82
C LYS A 713 15.32 -14.09 39.25
N ASP A 714 16.55 -14.29 38.80
CA ASP A 714 17.63 -13.30 38.94
C ASP A 714 17.76 -12.43 37.72
N LYS A 715 18.08 -11.15 37.94
CA LYS A 715 18.36 -10.22 36.86
C LYS A 715 19.75 -10.46 36.31
N VAL A 716 19.87 -11.14 35.18
CA VAL A 716 21.14 -11.52 34.56
C VAL A 716 21.68 -10.45 33.57
N TYR A 717 20.82 -9.53 33.12
CA TYR A 717 21.22 -8.42 32.26
C TYR A 717 20.37 -7.18 32.50
N SER A 718 21.00 -6.01 32.44
CA SER A 718 20.34 -4.73 32.42
C SER A 718 21.24 -3.67 31.76
N ASN A 719 20.65 -2.82 30.94
CA ASN A 719 21.33 -1.67 30.30
C ASN A 719 20.61 -0.34 30.54
N GLY A 720 19.74 -0.29 31.54
CA GLY A 720 18.95 0.89 31.91
C GLY A 720 17.63 1.05 31.15
N GLY A 721 17.47 0.43 29.97
CA GLY A 721 16.24 0.52 29.18
C GLY A 721 15.71 -0.84 28.71
N SER A 722 16.42 -1.94 29.01
CA SER A 722 15.90 -3.28 28.91
C SER A 722 16.54 -4.17 29.98
N SER A 723 15.85 -5.20 30.41
CA SER A 723 16.41 -6.18 31.37
C SER A 723 15.97 -7.60 31.03
N ILE A 724 16.82 -8.56 31.43
CA ILE A 724 16.58 -9.98 31.23
C ILE A 724 16.75 -10.68 32.55
N TRP A 725 15.81 -11.56 32.84
CA TRP A 725 15.73 -12.34 34.09
C TRP A 725 15.66 -13.82 33.74
N THR A 726 16.34 -14.64 34.51
CA THR A 726 16.27 -16.12 34.44
C THR A 726 16.55 -16.72 35.83
N GLU A 727 16.43 -18.03 35.98
CA GLU A 727 16.74 -18.72 37.23
C GLU A 727 18.23 -18.72 37.49
#